data_013c9976b3fe6dfab7960993cdcb1578
#
_entry.id   013c9976b3fe6dfab7960993cdcb1578
#
_cell.length_a   1.000
_cell.length_b   1.000
_cell.length_c   1.000
_cell.angle_alpha   90.00
_cell.angle_beta   90.00
_cell.angle_gamma   90.00
#
_symmetry.space_group_name_H-M   'P 1'
#
loop_
_entity.id
_entity.type
_entity.pdbx_description
1 polymer ?
#
loop_
_entity_poly.entity_id
_entity_poly.type
_entity_poly.pdbx_seq_one_letter_code
_entity_poly.pdbx_strand_id
1 'polypeptide(L)'
;MPERDKLCQLLKSCSHYFAVLLGRFPEYEEWLYKKLSRRFTVTELYKSLSEKLALPADRDISWIHLAKTLRSFKQQHFLRLGARNLLRMDSFSETVSQLSDLAITTLQTTLKILLEHPKLWLPASSDLRTWNQAKDNIKLVILGMGKLGGRELNFVSDIDLLFLCDALSKDDASIAQEFLPKLAQNISRLLSDSIEGDRVFLVDLRLRPGGKDGELVPSLAYAVHYYLLEGKPWERLALIKAAPVAGDIALGNQFLAEVQPFVFRRFLDFQAIDEIKQMRDRMLKETPQDQPGPGYNVKLGKGGIREIEFLVQSLQLTYGGRKKSLRERNTLRCIEALKNEGLLKETEARSLSEAYIFLRELEHWVQLDENRQTHTIPKNPAAQQKLVQALGCSDYEELLNRLQNHTNVVRWHFERLFEVSDSTYGGIHDQDTLEEESHLRLGQCHSEALSAEGPKCRGTHPRRSLASLGMTRDGNAGMTRGSTAEVTRDSDTGMTRDGDIHSTVPSWLEETLGKDLARQVWDVLVTPHRGSILVPQTEVRVKRWAQSVGKRPGFMKFLTSPKARENNVLEKTLSLVTRVPMMGELLIQIPSLAESFADETEDESHLCSHEIWKARANEILSDTHTFEDALMWLRRLKNERLIHIALWDINSNPPIKDLERELSLLADFFVQSTYKIVCSYVTNCAPDSYPFVVAAMGRWGSFEMGYRSDLDLVFVYNPQQDKDGSEIPESVTRLIQRFVRLISMPLQEGPGYEVDMRLRPTGNYGPLVVTYSAWEEYYERKADIWEIASLLRFRPVIGHMEMVEKLKHRARDFCFQNRHFENVLKRLCELKGRIEKERTNEDENAIHIKLGRGGLVELEFWCQATAISRRVSSLNHPLSVTDSLPIVLELWQISESEKRELLKAYSVLRRLQHRIDLLGKNVEEFSREDLETLKLLGLWGKDADSEKYQDWHDIHRLRRSIRTRWEQLCHEKTGGKQ
;
A
#
# COMPACT_ATOMS: atom_id res chain seq x y z
N MET A 1 17.32 -0.48 51.37
CA MET A 1 16.75 -1.68 50.73
C MET A 1 15.72 -2.27 51.69
N PRO A 2 14.55 -2.69 51.22
CA PRO A 2 13.60 -3.39 52.07
C PRO A 2 14.21 -4.74 52.55
N GLU A 3 13.78 -5.21 53.70
CA GLU A 3 14.11 -6.57 54.16
C GLU A 3 13.67 -7.60 53.11
N ARG A 4 14.42 -8.70 52.94
CA ARG A 4 14.18 -9.72 51.93
C ARG A 4 12.72 -10.23 51.94
N ASP A 5 12.20 -10.54 53.12
CA ASP A 5 10.83 -11.08 53.26
C ASP A 5 9.75 -10.06 52.85
N LYS A 6 9.94 -8.78 53.20
CA LYS A 6 9.03 -7.69 52.77
C LYS A 6 9.01 -7.51 51.28
N LEU A 7 10.16 -7.61 50.58
CA LEU A 7 10.25 -7.54 49.13
C LEU A 7 9.50 -8.69 48.45
N CYS A 8 9.73 -9.92 48.96
CA CYS A 8 9.06 -11.11 48.41
C CYS A 8 7.54 -11.07 48.66
N GLN A 9 7.09 -10.59 49.81
CA GLN A 9 5.66 -10.36 50.07
C GLN A 9 5.05 -9.33 49.13
N LEU A 10 5.73 -8.20 48.87
CA LEU A 10 5.27 -7.19 47.95
C LEU A 10 5.11 -7.76 46.54
N LEU A 11 6.09 -8.50 46.01
CA LEU A 11 6.02 -9.14 44.71
C LEU A 11 4.84 -10.13 44.62
N LYS A 12 4.67 -10.97 45.65
CA LYS A 12 3.57 -11.96 45.73
C LYS A 12 2.19 -11.30 45.83
N SER A 13 2.08 -10.13 46.46
CA SER A 13 0.81 -9.40 46.56
C SER A 13 0.43 -8.64 45.30
N CYS A 14 1.39 -8.24 44.45
CA CYS A 14 1.14 -7.49 43.22
C CYS A 14 0.96 -8.38 41.95
N SER A 15 1.45 -9.64 41.96
CA SER A 15 1.38 -10.50 40.77
C SER A 15 1.27 -11.98 41.18
N HIS A 16 0.25 -12.65 40.66
CA HIS A 16 0.08 -14.10 40.82
C HIS A 16 1.24 -14.86 40.17
N TYR A 17 1.70 -14.41 39.01
CA TYR A 17 2.86 -15.02 38.32
C TYR A 17 4.12 -15.00 39.20
N PHE A 18 4.43 -13.87 39.84
CA PHE A 18 5.58 -13.78 40.75
C PHE A 18 5.39 -14.62 42.00
N ALA A 19 4.15 -14.72 42.52
CA ALA A 19 3.86 -15.60 43.67
C ALA A 19 4.12 -17.08 43.33
N VAL A 20 3.65 -17.55 42.18
CA VAL A 20 3.88 -18.91 41.66
C VAL A 20 5.37 -19.17 41.43
N LEU A 21 6.06 -18.19 40.81
CA LEU A 21 7.48 -18.33 40.47
C LEU A 21 8.38 -18.45 41.71
N LEU A 22 8.18 -17.58 42.69
CA LEU A 22 8.92 -17.63 43.97
C LEU A 22 8.55 -18.85 44.83
N GLY A 23 7.31 -19.35 44.72
CA GLY A 23 6.90 -20.61 45.39
C GLY A 23 7.54 -21.85 44.76
N ARG A 24 7.73 -21.85 43.43
CA ARG A 24 8.32 -22.98 42.70
C ARG A 24 9.84 -23.01 42.74
N PHE A 25 10.49 -21.83 42.77
CA PHE A 25 11.93 -21.66 42.76
C PHE A 25 12.39 -20.76 43.91
N PRO A 26 12.41 -21.29 45.18
CA PRO A 26 12.80 -20.49 46.36
C PRO A 26 14.21 -19.89 46.24
N GLU A 27 15.10 -20.52 45.49
CA GLU A 27 16.47 -20.02 45.25
C GLU A 27 16.50 -18.68 44.48
N TYR A 28 15.42 -18.33 43.80
CA TYR A 28 15.30 -17.03 43.15
C TYR A 28 15.17 -15.86 44.13
N GLU A 29 14.69 -16.11 45.37
CA GLU A 29 14.61 -15.05 46.40
C GLU A 29 16.01 -14.56 46.80
N GLU A 30 16.97 -15.50 47.00
CA GLU A 30 18.35 -15.12 47.31
C GLU A 30 19.05 -14.47 46.15
N TRP A 31 18.87 -15.01 44.93
CA TRP A 31 19.43 -14.44 43.74
C TRP A 31 18.91 -13.01 43.52
N LEU A 32 17.59 -12.77 43.62
CA LEU A 32 16.93 -11.47 43.49
C LEU A 32 17.56 -10.46 44.49
N TYR A 33 17.63 -10.80 45.76
CA TYR A 33 18.15 -9.91 46.78
C TYR A 33 19.61 -9.49 46.50
N LYS A 34 20.47 -10.43 46.08
CA LYS A 34 21.86 -10.17 45.73
C LYS A 34 22.02 -9.29 44.46
N LYS A 35 21.03 -9.33 43.53
CA LYS A 35 21.14 -8.65 42.21
C LYS A 35 20.19 -7.44 42.08
N LEU A 36 19.37 -7.14 43.06
CA LEU A 36 18.35 -6.09 43.02
C LEU A 36 18.92 -4.71 42.71
N SER A 37 20.00 -4.30 43.37
CA SER A 37 20.65 -2.98 43.18
C SER A 37 21.40 -2.84 41.84
N ARG A 38 21.74 -3.95 41.19
CA ARG A 38 22.57 -3.96 40.02
C ARG A 38 21.76 -3.65 38.77
N ARG A 39 22.22 -2.70 37.97
CA ARG A 39 21.80 -2.50 36.58
C ARG A 39 22.71 -3.31 35.68
N PHE A 40 22.16 -4.09 34.74
CA PHE A 40 22.92 -4.89 33.81
C PHE A 40 22.97 -4.18 32.46
N THR A 41 24.15 -4.08 31.89
CA THR A 41 24.36 -3.71 30.49
C THR A 41 24.10 -4.93 29.59
N VAL A 42 23.89 -4.72 28.29
CA VAL A 42 23.73 -5.81 27.29
C VAL A 42 24.93 -6.77 27.35
N THR A 43 26.14 -6.25 27.45
CA THR A 43 27.38 -7.04 27.54
C THR A 43 27.42 -7.92 28.80
N GLU A 44 26.97 -7.40 29.94
CA GLU A 44 26.90 -8.18 31.19
C GLU A 44 25.81 -9.23 31.15
N LEU A 45 24.64 -8.93 30.54
CA LEU A 45 23.57 -9.92 30.32
C LEU A 45 24.08 -11.06 29.43
N TYR A 46 24.73 -10.72 28.30
CA TYR A 46 25.29 -11.70 27.40
C TYR A 46 26.34 -12.60 28.09
N LYS A 47 27.28 -12.01 28.83
CA LYS A 47 28.27 -12.74 29.60
C LYS A 47 27.63 -13.67 30.63
N SER A 48 26.69 -13.17 31.41
CA SER A 48 25.96 -13.96 32.43
C SER A 48 25.15 -15.13 31.82
N LEU A 49 24.55 -14.94 30.64
CA LEU A 49 23.81 -16.01 29.95
C LEU A 49 24.79 -17.03 29.34
N SER A 50 25.89 -16.58 28.75
CA SER A 50 26.94 -17.46 28.19
C SER A 50 27.60 -18.32 29.27
N GLU A 51 27.88 -17.74 30.45
CA GLU A 51 28.41 -18.49 31.60
C GLU A 51 27.45 -19.58 32.08
N LYS A 52 26.13 -19.31 32.07
CA LYS A 52 25.09 -20.32 32.47
C LYS A 52 24.93 -21.42 31.41
N LEU A 53 25.23 -21.16 30.17
CA LEU A 53 25.15 -22.12 29.07
C LEU A 53 26.45 -22.90 28.87
N ALA A 54 27.56 -22.45 29.47
CA ALA A 54 28.84 -23.13 29.39
C ALA A 54 28.76 -24.53 30.01
N LEU A 55 28.99 -25.54 29.18
CA LEU A 55 29.12 -26.93 29.62
C LEU A 55 30.62 -27.32 29.78
N PRO A 56 30.93 -28.37 30.59
CA PRO A 56 32.21 -29.01 30.55
C PRO A 56 32.60 -29.42 29.11
N ALA A 57 33.86 -29.36 28.73
CA ALA A 57 34.37 -29.58 27.37
C ALA A 57 33.98 -30.94 26.73
N ASP A 58 33.53 -31.88 27.52
CA ASP A 58 33.12 -33.25 27.16
C ASP A 58 31.61 -33.43 26.91
N ARG A 59 30.80 -32.38 27.05
CA ARG A 59 29.33 -32.49 26.88
C ARG A 59 28.82 -31.57 25.76
N ASP A 60 28.07 -32.17 24.85
CA ASP A 60 27.30 -31.41 23.82
C ASP A 60 26.09 -30.70 24.45
N ILE A 61 25.79 -29.49 23.99
CA ILE A 61 24.59 -28.74 24.38
C ILE A 61 23.38 -29.50 23.88
N SER A 62 22.44 -29.85 24.79
CA SER A 62 21.17 -30.42 24.38
C SER A 62 20.09 -29.34 24.23
N TRP A 63 19.08 -29.58 23.35
CA TRP A 63 17.93 -28.71 23.15
C TRP A 63 17.21 -28.38 24.47
N ILE A 64 16.99 -29.39 25.30
CA ILE A 64 16.29 -29.24 26.59
C ILE A 64 17.10 -28.35 27.55
N HIS A 65 18.42 -28.56 27.61
CA HIS A 65 19.31 -27.74 28.46
C HIS A 65 19.29 -26.28 28.04
N LEU A 66 19.42 -26.00 26.75
CA LEU A 66 19.35 -24.65 26.19
C LEU A 66 18.00 -24.00 26.52
N ALA A 67 16.90 -24.69 26.26
CA ALA A 67 15.56 -24.18 26.52
C ALA A 67 15.27 -23.90 28.02
N LYS A 68 15.72 -24.75 28.93
CA LYS A 68 15.56 -24.53 30.37
C LYS A 68 16.41 -23.37 30.87
N THR A 69 17.65 -23.24 30.39
CA THR A 69 18.56 -22.16 30.79
C THR A 69 18.05 -20.79 30.33
N LEU A 70 17.57 -20.68 29.10
CA LEU A 70 16.99 -19.42 28.57
C LEU A 70 15.78 -18.98 29.41
N ARG A 71 14.87 -19.92 29.78
CA ARG A 71 13.70 -19.61 30.62
C ARG A 71 14.10 -19.17 32.01
N SER A 72 14.95 -19.93 32.69
CA SER A 72 15.44 -19.59 34.04
C SER A 72 16.10 -18.20 34.03
N PHE A 73 16.88 -17.89 33.01
CA PHE A 73 17.50 -16.58 32.86
C PHE A 73 16.45 -15.46 32.69
N LYS A 74 15.46 -15.63 31.81
CA LYS A 74 14.34 -14.68 31.64
C LYS A 74 13.58 -14.50 32.95
N GLN A 75 13.20 -15.57 33.62
CA GLN A 75 12.41 -15.54 34.87
C GLN A 75 13.11 -14.77 35.97
N GLN A 76 14.42 -15.01 36.18
CA GLN A 76 15.21 -14.30 37.18
C GLN A 76 15.27 -12.80 36.90
N HIS A 77 15.50 -12.42 35.62
CA HIS A 77 15.55 -11.01 35.25
C HIS A 77 14.17 -10.34 35.26
N PHE A 78 13.07 -11.06 34.99
CA PHE A 78 11.71 -10.54 35.12
C PHE A 78 11.40 -10.21 36.59
N LEU A 79 11.71 -11.12 37.53
CA LEU A 79 11.58 -10.85 38.96
C LEU A 79 12.36 -9.59 39.37
N ARG A 80 13.62 -9.49 38.92
CA ARG A 80 14.46 -8.34 39.24
C ARG A 80 13.89 -7.03 38.70
N LEU A 81 13.46 -7.00 37.40
CA LEU A 81 12.90 -5.81 36.80
C LEU A 81 11.55 -5.43 37.39
N GLY A 82 10.70 -6.41 37.71
CA GLY A 82 9.42 -6.18 38.40
C GLY A 82 9.61 -5.60 39.79
N ALA A 83 10.57 -6.14 40.55
CA ALA A 83 10.93 -5.62 41.87
C ALA A 83 11.46 -4.18 41.79
N ARG A 84 12.33 -3.86 40.85
CA ARG A 84 12.88 -2.51 40.66
C ARG A 84 11.81 -1.51 40.25
N ASN A 85 10.87 -1.93 39.40
CA ASN A 85 9.74 -1.11 38.98
C ASN A 85 8.79 -0.81 40.15
N LEU A 86 8.41 -1.81 40.93
CA LEU A 86 7.58 -1.63 42.15
C LEU A 86 8.22 -0.71 43.18
N LEU A 87 9.54 -0.83 43.36
CA LEU A 87 10.31 0.01 44.28
C LEU A 87 10.66 1.39 43.71
N ARG A 88 10.18 1.72 42.50
CA ARG A 88 10.49 2.97 41.80
C ARG A 88 12.00 3.25 41.68
N MET A 89 12.83 2.19 41.56
CA MET A 89 14.29 2.27 41.36
C MET A 89 14.66 2.57 39.91
N ASP A 90 13.81 2.21 38.99
CA ASP A 90 13.93 2.51 37.55
C ASP A 90 12.71 3.31 37.09
N SER A 91 12.90 4.26 36.19
CA SER A 91 11.84 4.91 35.44
C SER A 91 11.17 3.91 34.49
N PHE A 92 9.99 4.28 33.97
CA PHE A 92 9.32 3.48 32.94
C PHE A 92 10.24 3.22 31.74
N SER A 93 10.90 4.27 31.20
CA SER A 93 11.80 4.17 30.06
C SER A 93 12.98 3.24 30.31
N GLU A 94 13.54 3.26 31.52
CA GLU A 94 14.61 2.34 31.92
C GLU A 94 14.14 0.90 32.00
N THR A 95 12.94 0.67 32.57
CA THR A 95 12.35 -0.67 32.69
C THR A 95 12.14 -1.31 31.31
N VAL A 96 11.49 -0.62 30.37
CA VAL A 96 11.20 -1.16 29.02
C VAL A 96 12.47 -1.33 28.18
N SER A 97 13.48 -0.48 28.39
CA SER A 97 14.78 -0.62 27.75
C SER A 97 15.50 -1.89 28.25
N GLN A 98 15.53 -2.14 29.56
CA GLN A 98 16.13 -3.35 30.12
C GLN A 98 15.40 -4.63 29.73
N LEU A 99 14.06 -4.59 29.59
CA LEU A 99 13.27 -5.72 29.05
C LEU A 99 13.65 -6.02 27.58
N SER A 100 13.84 -4.96 26.79
CA SER A 100 14.30 -5.10 25.40
C SER A 100 15.73 -5.63 25.33
N ASP A 101 16.64 -5.18 26.19
CA ASP A 101 18.00 -5.69 26.29
C ASP A 101 18.04 -7.18 26.65
N LEU A 102 17.16 -7.62 27.53
CA LEU A 102 17.00 -9.02 27.89
C LEU A 102 16.57 -9.88 26.69
N ALA A 103 15.59 -9.39 25.91
CA ALA A 103 15.11 -10.09 24.72
C ALA A 103 16.17 -10.14 23.62
N ILE A 104 16.86 -9.02 23.36
CA ILE A 104 17.96 -8.93 22.38
C ILE A 104 19.10 -9.88 22.77
N THR A 105 19.53 -9.87 24.03
CA THR A 105 20.59 -10.78 24.52
C THR A 105 20.19 -12.24 24.32
N THR A 106 18.95 -12.58 24.63
CA THR A 106 18.43 -13.94 24.47
C THR A 106 18.43 -14.37 22.99
N LEU A 107 17.97 -13.50 22.09
CA LEU A 107 17.98 -13.75 20.64
C LEU A 107 19.41 -13.93 20.10
N GLN A 108 20.32 -13.01 20.42
CA GLN A 108 21.71 -13.07 19.99
C GLN A 108 22.40 -14.36 20.45
N THR A 109 22.19 -14.74 21.72
CA THR A 109 22.76 -15.96 22.28
C THR A 109 22.16 -17.20 21.61
N THR A 110 20.84 -17.22 21.41
CA THR A 110 20.15 -18.32 20.73
C THR A 110 20.66 -18.51 19.31
N LEU A 111 20.72 -17.42 18.53
CA LEU A 111 21.23 -17.46 17.16
C LEU A 111 22.67 -17.98 17.09
N LYS A 112 23.55 -17.46 17.94
CA LYS A 112 24.96 -17.87 17.99
C LYS A 112 25.09 -19.37 18.26
N ILE A 113 24.42 -19.89 19.32
CA ILE A 113 24.50 -21.31 19.68
C ILE A 113 23.97 -22.20 18.56
N LEU A 114 22.85 -21.86 17.92
CA LEU A 114 22.28 -22.67 16.84
C LEU A 114 23.19 -22.67 15.61
N LEU A 115 23.85 -21.56 15.28
CA LEU A 115 24.83 -21.49 14.19
C LEU A 115 26.09 -22.33 14.51
N GLU A 116 26.59 -22.32 15.75
CA GLU A 116 27.75 -23.11 16.20
C GLU A 116 27.41 -24.61 16.32
N HIS A 117 26.16 -24.96 16.65
CA HIS A 117 25.70 -26.34 16.86
C HIS A 117 24.57 -26.74 15.90
N PRO A 118 24.82 -26.88 14.57
CA PRO A 118 23.77 -27.15 13.59
C PRO A 118 23.03 -28.49 13.81
N LYS A 119 23.62 -29.44 14.49
CA LYS A 119 22.99 -30.71 14.89
C LYS A 119 21.77 -30.52 15.82
N LEU A 120 21.64 -29.38 16.48
CA LEU A 120 20.47 -29.10 17.35
C LEU A 120 19.19 -28.84 16.55
N TRP A 121 19.29 -28.39 15.31
CA TRP A 121 18.13 -27.94 14.53
C TRP A 121 18.03 -28.57 13.15
N LEU A 122 19.12 -29.15 12.61
CA LEU A 122 19.08 -29.87 11.36
C LEU A 122 18.65 -31.32 11.56
N PRO A 123 17.76 -31.86 10.69
CA PRO A 123 17.47 -33.28 10.65
C PRO A 123 18.71 -34.12 10.39
N ALA A 124 18.75 -35.34 10.91
CA ALA A 124 19.90 -36.24 10.72
C ALA A 124 20.17 -36.60 9.24
N SER A 125 19.16 -36.44 8.36
CA SER A 125 19.27 -36.63 6.92
C SER A 125 19.86 -35.46 6.17
N SER A 126 20.06 -34.30 6.80
CA SER A 126 20.57 -33.09 6.14
C SER A 126 22.08 -33.18 5.90
N ASP A 127 22.55 -32.67 4.76
CA ASP A 127 23.98 -32.61 4.46
C ASP A 127 24.65 -31.46 5.22
N LEU A 128 25.18 -31.76 6.39
CA LEU A 128 25.95 -30.86 7.24
C LEU A 128 27.20 -30.31 6.56
N ARG A 129 27.78 -31.02 5.55
CA ARG A 129 28.98 -30.57 4.86
C ARG A 129 28.63 -29.37 3.99
N THR A 130 27.57 -29.44 3.24
CA THR A 130 27.04 -28.33 2.41
C THR A 130 26.81 -27.08 3.26
N TRP A 131 26.10 -27.19 4.40
CA TRP A 131 25.92 -26.06 5.31
C TRP A 131 27.26 -25.48 5.83
N ASN A 132 28.18 -26.34 6.30
CA ASN A 132 29.45 -25.86 6.86
C ASN A 132 30.35 -25.19 5.84
N GLN A 133 30.24 -25.50 4.55
CA GLN A 133 30.98 -24.84 3.48
C GLN A 133 30.44 -23.48 3.10
N ALA A 134 29.10 -23.30 3.16
CA ALA A 134 28.44 -22.09 2.71
C ALA A 134 28.15 -21.06 3.82
N LYS A 135 28.06 -21.49 5.09
CA LYS A 135 27.57 -20.66 6.20
C LYS A 135 28.35 -19.35 6.39
N ASP A 136 29.63 -19.32 6.09
CA ASP A 136 30.49 -18.14 6.25
C ASP A 136 30.29 -17.13 5.09
N ASN A 137 29.72 -17.57 3.96
CA ASN A 137 29.34 -16.75 2.81
C ASN A 137 27.90 -16.25 2.88
N ILE A 138 27.12 -16.71 3.87
CA ILE A 138 25.71 -16.36 4.04
C ILE A 138 25.59 -15.42 5.25
N LYS A 139 25.15 -14.21 4.99
CA LYS A 139 24.81 -13.24 6.02
C LYS A 139 23.37 -13.41 6.45
N LEU A 140 23.10 -13.39 7.75
CA LEU A 140 21.77 -13.45 8.32
C LEU A 140 21.61 -12.33 9.36
N VAL A 141 20.51 -11.57 9.27
CA VAL A 141 20.13 -10.59 10.28
C VAL A 141 18.72 -10.86 10.78
N ILE A 142 18.49 -10.61 12.06
CA ILE A 142 17.18 -10.57 12.68
C ILE A 142 16.88 -9.12 13.02
N LEU A 143 15.79 -8.58 12.47
CA LEU A 143 15.26 -7.27 12.81
C LEU A 143 14.15 -7.45 13.85
N GLY A 144 14.23 -6.69 14.94
CA GLY A 144 13.12 -6.51 15.88
C GLY A 144 12.19 -5.44 15.32
N MET A 145 10.91 -5.76 15.28
CA MET A 145 9.84 -4.86 14.85
C MET A 145 9.07 -4.36 16.08
N GLY A 146 8.11 -3.45 15.87
CA GLY A 146 7.20 -3.02 16.91
C GLY A 146 7.87 -2.57 18.24
N LYS A 147 7.40 -3.10 19.36
CA LYS A 147 7.93 -2.74 20.70
C LYS A 147 9.40 -3.13 20.90
N LEU A 148 9.83 -4.26 20.33
CA LEU A 148 11.23 -4.69 20.45
C LEU A 148 12.17 -3.75 19.69
N GLY A 149 11.84 -3.41 18.45
CA GLY A 149 12.66 -2.50 17.64
C GLY A 149 12.69 -1.07 18.19
N GLY A 150 11.58 -0.60 18.81
CA GLY A 150 11.50 0.69 19.52
C GLY A 150 12.17 0.69 20.91
N ARG A 151 12.65 -0.45 21.40
CA ARG A 151 13.16 -0.64 22.78
C ARG A 151 12.12 -0.28 23.85
N GLU A 152 10.87 -0.69 23.61
CA GLU A 152 9.69 -0.41 24.44
C GLU A 152 8.98 -1.70 24.89
N LEU A 153 9.71 -2.81 25.09
CA LEU A 153 9.13 -4.12 25.33
C LEU A 153 8.40 -4.17 26.69
N ASN A 154 7.22 -4.79 26.74
CA ASN A 154 6.53 -5.12 27.98
C ASN A 154 7.05 -6.44 28.56
N PHE A 155 6.69 -6.75 29.82
CA PHE A 155 6.97 -8.05 30.44
C PHE A 155 6.36 -9.21 29.64
N VAL A 156 5.11 -9.08 29.20
CA VAL A 156 4.40 -10.13 28.47
C VAL A 156 4.01 -9.62 27.09
N SER A 157 5.01 -9.25 26.31
CA SER A 157 4.84 -8.84 24.90
C SER A 157 5.33 -9.94 23.98
N ASP A 158 4.67 -10.07 22.83
CA ASP A 158 5.28 -10.75 21.69
C ASP A 158 6.53 -10.01 21.26
N ILE A 159 7.47 -10.74 20.69
CA ILE A 159 8.57 -10.17 19.94
C ILE A 159 8.29 -10.36 18.46
N ASP A 160 8.05 -9.24 17.78
CA ASP A 160 7.85 -9.19 16.33
C ASP A 160 9.22 -9.26 15.65
N LEU A 161 9.47 -10.28 14.84
CA LEU A 161 10.76 -10.50 14.18
C LEU A 161 10.62 -10.58 12.67
N LEU A 162 11.60 -9.99 11.98
CA LEU A 162 11.81 -10.13 10.55
C LEU A 162 13.22 -10.67 10.31
N PHE A 163 13.34 -11.81 9.63
CA PHE A 163 14.61 -12.39 9.22
C PHE A 163 14.95 -11.94 7.81
N LEU A 164 16.20 -11.60 7.56
CA LEU A 164 16.70 -11.28 6.21
C LEU A 164 18.06 -11.96 6.01
N CYS A 165 18.32 -12.40 4.78
CA CYS A 165 19.63 -12.96 4.40
C CYS A 165 20.19 -12.28 3.16
N ASP A 166 21.50 -12.44 3.01
CA ASP A 166 22.25 -12.13 1.80
C ASP A 166 23.31 -13.19 1.58
N ALA A 167 23.63 -13.53 0.32
CA ALA A 167 24.57 -14.59 -0.02
C ALA A 167 25.51 -14.10 -1.11
N LEU A 168 26.79 -14.51 -1.02
CA LEU A 168 27.84 -14.06 -1.93
C LEU A 168 27.74 -14.67 -3.33
N SER A 169 27.14 -15.86 -3.47
CA SER A 169 26.98 -16.55 -4.75
C SER A 169 25.56 -17.11 -4.91
N LYS A 170 25.22 -17.54 -6.13
CA LYS A 170 23.93 -18.20 -6.42
C LYS A 170 23.79 -19.55 -5.73
N ASP A 171 24.89 -20.29 -5.60
CA ASP A 171 24.91 -21.58 -4.93
C ASP A 171 24.71 -21.39 -3.43
N ASP A 172 25.37 -20.42 -2.82
CA ASP A 172 25.15 -20.04 -1.42
C ASP A 172 23.71 -19.56 -1.18
N ALA A 173 23.12 -18.82 -2.14
CA ALA A 173 21.71 -18.39 -2.05
C ALA A 173 20.73 -19.58 -2.05
N SER A 174 20.99 -20.61 -2.85
CA SER A 174 20.18 -21.84 -2.85
C SER A 174 20.28 -22.57 -1.52
N ILE A 175 21.48 -22.63 -0.93
CA ILE A 175 21.73 -23.22 0.39
C ILE A 175 21.04 -22.38 1.48
N ALA A 176 21.12 -21.05 1.40
CA ALA A 176 20.42 -20.16 2.32
C ALA A 176 18.90 -20.40 2.31
N GLN A 177 18.29 -20.54 1.12
CA GLN A 177 16.85 -20.82 0.97
C GLN A 177 16.44 -22.17 1.56
N GLU A 178 17.30 -23.16 1.52
CA GLU A 178 17.01 -24.49 2.12
C GLU A 178 17.16 -24.49 3.63
N PHE A 179 18.23 -23.87 4.17
CA PHE A 179 18.63 -24.04 5.57
C PHE A 179 18.11 -22.93 6.49
N LEU A 180 18.09 -21.66 6.07
CA LEU A 180 17.73 -20.55 6.95
C LEU A 180 16.26 -20.57 7.40
N PRO A 181 15.26 -20.97 6.61
CA PRO A 181 13.90 -21.13 7.12
C PRO A 181 13.79 -22.16 8.25
N LYS A 182 14.55 -23.26 8.17
CA LYS A 182 14.62 -24.27 9.24
C LYS A 182 15.23 -23.67 10.51
N LEU A 183 16.28 -22.87 10.39
CA LEU A 183 16.92 -22.17 11.51
C LEU A 183 15.95 -21.18 12.16
N ALA A 184 15.27 -20.33 11.38
CA ALA A 184 14.30 -19.36 11.86
C ALA A 184 13.11 -20.02 12.58
N GLN A 185 12.60 -21.14 12.04
CA GLN A 185 11.56 -21.95 12.70
C GLN A 185 12.03 -22.49 14.04
N ASN A 186 13.26 -23.00 14.10
CA ASN A 186 13.81 -23.55 15.36
C ASN A 186 14.12 -22.46 16.40
N ILE A 187 14.57 -21.26 15.98
CA ILE A 187 14.66 -20.09 16.89
C ILE A 187 13.28 -19.76 17.46
N SER A 188 12.27 -19.63 16.59
CA SER A 188 10.90 -19.34 17.01
C SER A 188 10.36 -20.39 17.97
N ARG A 189 10.58 -21.67 17.64
CA ARG A 189 10.16 -22.82 18.47
C ARG A 189 10.83 -22.81 19.83
N LEU A 190 12.15 -22.61 19.88
CA LEU A 190 12.93 -22.60 21.13
C LEU A 190 12.45 -21.52 22.10
N LEU A 191 12.08 -20.35 21.56
CA LEU A 191 11.61 -19.22 22.34
C LEU A 191 10.13 -19.32 22.72
N SER A 192 9.27 -19.84 21.82
CA SER A 192 7.80 -19.85 22.00
C SER A 192 7.24 -21.11 22.65
N ASP A 193 7.93 -22.28 22.54
CA ASP A 193 7.43 -23.51 23.11
C ASP A 193 7.33 -23.42 24.63
N SER A 194 6.20 -23.88 25.16
CA SER A 194 5.99 -23.96 26.60
C SER A 194 6.67 -25.22 27.16
N ILE A 195 7.59 -25.05 28.08
CA ILE A 195 8.15 -26.13 28.87
C ILE A 195 7.83 -25.86 30.35
N GLU A 196 7.24 -26.84 31.03
CA GLU A 196 6.84 -26.71 32.42
C GLU A 196 5.89 -25.52 32.69
N GLY A 197 5.06 -25.17 31.70
CA GLY A 197 4.04 -24.12 31.85
C GLY A 197 4.50 -22.69 31.57
N ASP A 198 5.79 -22.46 31.21
CA ASP A 198 6.30 -21.13 30.86
C ASP A 198 7.10 -21.16 29.55
N ARG A 199 7.22 -20.01 28.91
CA ARG A 199 7.94 -19.80 27.65
C ARG A 199 8.96 -18.67 27.77
N VAL A 200 9.96 -18.61 26.88
CA VAL A 200 10.92 -17.51 26.88
C VAL A 200 10.24 -16.25 26.36
N PHE A 201 9.85 -16.21 25.07
CA PHE A 201 9.06 -15.15 24.45
C PHE A 201 8.14 -15.75 23.40
N LEU A 202 6.96 -15.19 23.21
CA LEU A 202 6.13 -15.49 22.06
C LEU A 202 6.68 -14.74 20.84
N VAL A 203 6.93 -15.46 19.74
CA VAL A 203 7.50 -14.90 18.51
C VAL A 203 6.41 -14.70 17.47
N ASP A 204 6.31 -13.49 16.93
CA ASP A 204 5.45 -13.16 15.80
C ASP A 204 6.29 -12.86 14.56
N LEU A 205 5.96 -13.55 13.45
CA LEU A 205 6.67 -13.43 12.16
C LEU A 205 5.77 -12.86 11.06
N ARG A 206 4.58 -12.32 11.41
CA ARG A 206 3.59 -11.86 10.43
C ARG A 206 3.94 -10.53 9.77
N LEU A 207 4.87 -9.75 10.34
CA LEU A 207 5.30 -8.45 9.80
C LEU A 207 6.38 -8.56 8.72
N ARG A 208 6.58 -9.77 8.16
CA ARG A 208 7.52 -9.97 7.03
C ARG A 208 6.88 -9.61 5.68
N PRO A 209 7.69 -9.33 4.63
CA PRO A 209 7.22 -9.13 3.26
C PRO A 209 6.25 -10.24 2.83
N GLY A 210 5.07 -9.86 2.31
CA GLY A 210 4.03 -10.83 1.95
C GLY A 210 3.23 -11.42 3.13
N GLY A 211 3.49 -10.99 4.36
CA GLY A 211 2.75 -11.43 5.55
C GLY A 211 2.89 -12.93 5.84
N LYS A 212 1.78 -13.62 6.09
CA LYS A 212 1.78 -15.07 6.39
C LYS A 212 2.24 -15.92 5.21
N ASP A 213 1.98 -15.48 3.99
CA ASP A 213 2.23 -16.21 2.74
C ASP A 213 3.64 -15.92 2.17
N GLY A 214 4.33 -14.91 2.70
CA GLY A 214 5.67 -14.53 2.30
C GLY A 214 6.76 -15.46 2.82
N GLU A 215 7.94 -15.42 2.19
CA GLU A 215 9.12 -16.18 2.62
C GLU A 215 9.48 -15.90 4.08
N LEU A 216 9.88 -16.95 4.80
CA LEU A 216 10.22 -16.83 6.22
C LEU A 216 11.54 -16.07 6.42
N VAL A 217 12.51 -16.27 5.51
CA VAL A 217 13.81 -15.60 5.47
C VAL A 217 14.05 -15.10 4.06
N PRO A 218 13.42 -13.97 3.67
CA PRO A 218 13.64 -13.39 2.35
C PRO A 218 15.06 -12.83 2.20
N SER A 219 15.55 -12.80 0.95
CA SER A 219 16.80 -12.13 0.63
C SER A 219 16.65 -10.61 0.79
N LEU A 220 17.79 -9.92 1.06
CA LEU A 220 17.84 -8.45 1.11
C LEU A 220 17.21 -7.84 -0.15
N ALA A 221 17.64 -8.30 -1.33
CA ALA A 221 17.16 -7.79 -2.60
C ALA A 221 15.64 -7.96 -2.77
N TYR A 222 15.09 -9.13 -2.41
CA TYR A 222 13.64 -9.35 -2.45
C TYR A 222 12.88 -8.47 -1.47
N ALA A 223 13.34 -8.36 -0.22
CA ALA A 223 12.66 -7.56 0.80
C ALA A 223 12.65 -6.06 0.44
N VAL A 224 13.77 -5.52 -0.05
CA VAL A 224 13.85 -4.13 -0.54
C VAL A 224 12.90 -3.93 -1.71
N HIS A 225 12.92 -4.85 -2.68
CA HIS A 225 12.03 -4.81 -3.83
C HIS A 225 10.55 -4.79 -3.41
N TYR A 226 10.16 -5.72 -2.53
CA TYR A 226 8.79 -5.78 -2.00
C TYR A 226 8.34 -4.45 -1.38
N TYR A 227 9.11 -3.89 -0.44
CA TYR A 227 8.70 -2.66 0.23
C TYR A 227 8.67 -1.44 -0.68
N LEU A 228 9.56 -1.37 -1.68
CA LEU A 228 9.59 -0.25 -2.62
C LEU A 228 8.44 -0.31 -3.64
N LEU A 229 7.94 -1.50 -4.00
CA LEU A 229 6.98 -1.69 -5.09
C LEU A 229 5.59 -2.14 -4.62
N GLU A 230 5.54 -3.06 -3.65
CA GLU A 230 4.30 -3.72 -3.19
C GLU A 230 3.93 -3.31 -1.77
N GLY A 231 4.83 -2.61 -1.07
CA GLY A 231 4.67 -2.25 0.33
C GLY A 231 3.42 -1.41 0.60
N LYS A 232 2.61 -1.87 1.55
CA LYS A 232 1.33 -1.25 1.90
C LYS A 232 1.51 -0.09 2.89
N PRO A 233 0.59 0.87 2.96
CA PRO A 233 0.68 2.02 3.87
C PRO A 233 0.91 1.64 5.34
N TRP A 234 0.26 0.59 5.84
CA TRP A 234 0.42 0.13 7.22
C TRP A 234 1.81 -0.47 7.51
N GLU A 235 2.50 -1.00 6.51
CA GLU A 235 3.87 -1.55 6.66
C GLU A 235 4.89 -0.43 6.88
N ARG A 236 4.60 0.79 6.40
CA ARG A 236 5.40 1.98 6.72
C ARG A 236 5.41 2.25 8.23
N LEU A 237 4.24 2.15 8.88
CA LEU A 237 4.13 2.29 10.34
C LEU A 237 4.94 1.22 11.08
N ALA A 238 4.88 -0.03 10.60
CA ALA A 238 5.66 -1.14 11.20
C ALA A 238 7.17 -0.92 11.07
N LEU A 239 7.65 -0.46 9.90
CA LEU A 239 9.06 -0.22 9.64
C LEU A 239 9.65 1.00 10.37
N ILE A 240 8.83 1.97 10.80
CA ILE A 240 9.31 3.09 11.66
C ILE A 240 10.09 2.55 12.86
N LYS A 241 9.59 1.49 13.50
CA LYS A 241 10.18 0.92 14.71
C LYS A 241 11.20 -0.21 14.44
N ALA A 242 11.48 -0.56 13.17
CA ALA A 242 12.41 -1.64 12.83
C ALA A 242 13.85 -1.35 13.25
N ALA A 243 14.52 -2.33 13.87
CA ALA A 243 15.91 -2.23 14.28
C ALA A 243 16.63 -3.59 14.17
N PRO A 244 17.89 -3.66 13.71
CA PRO A 244 18.67 -4.89 13.77
C PRO A 244 18.93 -5.28 15.24
N VAL A 245 18.61 -6.52 15.62
CA VAL A 245 18.72 -7.00 17.01
C VAL A 245 19.64 -8.20 17.17
N ALA A 246 19.85 -8.99 16.12
CA ALA A 246 20.79 -10.11 16.15
C ALA A 246 21.33 -10.44 14.76
N GLY A 247 22.46 -11.13 14.67
CA GLY A 247 23.12 -11.51 13.42
C GLY A 247 23.97 -10.39 12.82
N ASP A 248 23.99 -10.25 11.49
CA ASP A 248 24.75 -9.23 10.77
C ASP A 248 24.05 -7.86 10.84
N ILE A 249 24.47 -7.04 11.80
CA ILE A 249 23.90 -5.69 12.04
C ILE A 249 24.14 -4.76 10.84
N ALA A 250 25.24 -4.95 10.08
CA ALA A 250 25.53 -4.13 8.90
C ALA A 250 24.50 -4.39 7.78
N LEU A 251 24.17 -5.65 7.52
CA LEU A 251 23.13 -6.06 6.59
C LEU A 251 21.76 -5.46 6.98
N GLY A 252 21.43 -5.49 8.27
CA GLY A 252 20.19 -4.90 8.76
C GLY A 252 20.12 -3.39 8.59
N ASN A 253 21.23 -2.68 8.84
CA ASN A 253 21.31 -1.24 8.62
C ASN A 253 21.27 -0.88 7.13
N GLN A 254 21.85 -1.68 6.26
CA GLN A 254 21.75 -1.54 4.81
C GLN A 254 20.29 -1.64 4.36
N PHE A 255 19.58 -2.68 4.78
CA PHE A 255 18.15 -2.83 4.50
C PHE A 255 17.35 -1.59 4.91
N LEU A 256 17.52 -1.12 6.16
CA LEU A 256 16.78 0.04 6.67
C LEU A 256 17.12 1.33 5.89
N ALA A 257 18.36 1.49 5.43
CA ALA A 257 18.74 2.61 4.59
C ALA A 257 18.08 2.56 3.21
N GLU A 258 18.01 1.36 2.60
CA GLU A 258 17.39 1.16 1.28
C GLU A 258 15.87 1.32 1.28
N VAL A 259 15.18 0.87 2.35
CA VAL A 259 13.71 1.04 2.47
C VAL A 259 13.29 2.40 3.05
N GLN A 260 14.24 3.23 3.50
CA GLN A 260 13.95 4.52 4.11
C GLN A 260 13.09 5.45 3.22
N PRO A 261 13.28 5.52 1.87
CA PRO A 261 12.42 6.33 1.00
C PRO A 261 10.97 5.84 0.95
N PHE A 262 10.73 4.54 1.15
CA PHE A 262 9.37 4.00 1.28
C PHE A 262 8.74 4.46 2.60
N VAL A 263 9.47 4.38 3.73
CA VAL A 263 8.95 4.73 5.06
C VAL A 263 8.70 6.24 5.17
N PHE A 264 9.70 7.06 4.84
CA PHE A 264 9.68 8.51 5.00
C PHE A 264 9.75 9.22 3.65
N ARG A 265 8.58 9.50 3.06
CA ARG A 265 8.48 10.26 1.81
C ARG A 265 8.95 11.70 2.03
N ARG A 266 9.79 12.22 1.14
CA ARG A 266 10.30 13.59 1.23
C ARG A 266 9.21 14.62 0.97
N PHE A 267 8.28 14.31 0.08
CA PHE A 267 7.11 15.10 -0.26
C PHE A 267 5.85 14.32 0.10
N LEU A 268 4.94 14.99 0.81
CA LEU A 268 3.61 14.47 1.09
C LEU A 268 2.69 14.94 -0.02
N ASP A 269 2.08 13.99 -0.68
CA ASP A 269 0.96 14.22 -1.55
C ASP A 269 -0.37 14.03 -0.79
N PHE A 270 -1.48 14.42 -1.40
CA PHE A 270 -2.81 14.21 -0.83
C PHE A 270 -3.08 12.75 -0.53
N GLN A 271 -2.58 11.85 -1.37
CA GLN A 271 -2.78 10.42 -1.19
C GLN A 271 -2.12 9.90 0.10
N ALA A 272 -0.93 10.39 0.45
CA ALA A 272 -0.27 10.01 1.70
C ALA A 272 -1.10 10.45 2.93
N ILE A 273 -1.74 11.61 2.86
CA ILE A 273 -2.65 12.10 3.90
C ILE A 273 -3.92 11.24 3.94
N ASP A 274 -4.49 10.92 2.78
CA ASP A 274 -5.67 10.06 2.68
C ASP A 274 -5.37 8.62 3.14
N GLU A 275 -4.19 8.07 2.86
CA GLU A 275 -3.73 6.78 3.39
C GLU A 275 -3.72 6.79 4.93
N ILE A 276 -3.22 7.87 5.56
CA ILE A 276 -3.22 8.03 7.02
C ILE A 276 -4.66 8.13 7.55
N LYS A 277 -5.55 8.88 6.88
CA LYS A 277 -6.97 8.97 7.25
C LYS A 277 -7.68 7.63 7.13
N GLN A 278 -7.47 6.88 6.05
CA GLN A 278 -8.04 5.54 5.88
C GLN A 278 -7.54 4.56 6.95
N MET A 279 -6.26 4.62 7.32
CA MET A 279 -5.72 3.82 8.42
C MET A 279 -6.38 4.19 9.76
N ARG A 280 -6.58 5.49 10.03
CA ARG A 280 -7.34 5.98 11.21
C ARG A 280 -8.76 5.41 11.21
N ASP A 281 -9.47 5.51 10.09
CA ASP A 281 -10.88 5.09 10.00
C ASP A 281 -11.04 3.58 10.20
N ARG A 282 -10.12 2.77 9.67
CA ARG A 282 -10.06 1.33 9.97
C ARG A 282 -9.81 1.09 11.46
N MET A 283 -8.84 1.80 12.04
CA MET A 283 -8.52 1.69 13.46
C MET A 283 -9.73 2.03 14.34
N LEU A 284 -10.47 3.11 14.00
CA LEU A 284 -11.67 3.53 14.74
C LEU A 284 -12.82 2.52 14.63
N LYS A 285 -13.00 1.87 13.48
CA LYS A 285 -14.00 0.78 13.32
C LYS A 285 -13.70 -0.44 14.20
N GLU A 286 -12.42 -0.72 14.43
CA GLU A 286 -11.95 -1.82 15.28
C GLU A 286 -11.88 -1.44 16.77
N THR A 287 -12.04 -0.16 17.13
CA THR A 287 -11.93 0.34 18.49
C THR A 287 -13.17 -0.01 19.32
N PRO A 288 -13.03 -0.75 20.44
CA PRO A 288 -14.13 -1.01 21.35
C PRO A 288 -14.75 0.29 21.87
N GLN A 289 -16.08 0.32 21.99
CA GLN A 289 -16.81 1.50 22.48
C GLN A 289 -16.86 1.58 24.01
N ASP A 290 -16.12 0.69 24.71
CA ASP A 290 -16.10 0.61 26.17
C ASP A 290 -15.55 1.90 26.79
N GLN A 291 -16.21 2.31 27.88
CA GLN A 291 -15.73 3.42 28.71
C GLN A 291 -14.62 2.94 29.65
N PRO A 292 -13.70 3.84 30.11
CA PRO A 292 -12.70 3.51 31.11
C PRO A 292 -13.33 2.93 32.37
N GLY A 293 -12.93 1.68 32.74
CA GLY A 293 -13.50 0.94 33.86
C GLY A 293 -13.17 -0.54 33.78
N PRO A 294 -13.85 -1.38 34.58
CA PRO A 294 -13.69 -2.84 34.53
C PRO A 294 -14.10 -3.37 33.17
N GLY A 295 -13.17 -4.05 32.49
CA GLY A 295 -13.38 -4.53 31.11
C GLY A 295 -12.83 -3.62 30.02
N TYR A 296 -12.38 -2.40 30.33
CA TYR A 296 -11.78 -1.49 29.38
C TYR A 296 -10.47 -2.03 28.83
N ASN A 297 -10.29 -1.94 27.51
CA ASN A 297 -9.05 -2.34 26.83
C ASN A 297 -8.09 -1.15 26.76
N VAL A 298 -7.03 -1.18 27.56
CA VAL A 298 -6.04 -0.08 27.70
C VAL A 298 -5.31 0.23 26.37
N LYS A 299 -5.16 -0.78 25.50
CA LYS A 299 -4.46 -0.63 24.22
C LYS A 299 -5.41 -0.17 23.11
N LEU A 300 -6.57 -0.82 22.96
CA LEU A 300 -7.47 -0.64 21.82
C LEU A 300 -8.68 0.26 22.14
N GLY A 301 -8.98 0.51 23.41
CA GLY A 301 -10.09 1.37 23.83
C GLY A 301 -9.88 2.83 23.44
N LYS A 302 -10.97 3.62 23.48
CA LYS A 302 -10.92 5.06 23.19
C LYS A 302 -9.98 5.79 24.15
N GLY A 303 -9.04 6.58 23.62
CA GLY A 303 -8.01 7.24 24.40
C GLY A 303 -6.91 6.27 24.87
N GLY A 304 -6.79 5.08 24.27
CA GLY A 304 -5.81 4.07 24.62
C GLY A 304 -4.43 4.26 23.98
N ILE A 305 -3.52 3.35 24.27
CA ILE A 305 -2.11 3.37 23.82
C ILE A 305 -2.01 3.47 22.29
N ARG A 306 -2.88 2.74 21.54
CA ARG A 306 -2.87 2.69 20.08
C ARG A 306 -3.13 4.07 19.45
N GLU A 307 -3.96 4.91 20.08
CA GLU A 307 -4.23 6.26 19.59
C GLU A 307 -3.00 7.17 19.74
N ILE A 308 -2.25 7.06 20.84
CA ILE A 308 -0.99 7.81 21.02
C ILE A 308 0.06 7.37 20.00
N GLU A 309 0.28 6.06 19.85
CA GLU A 309 1.26 5.53 18.92
C GLU A 309 0.92 5.94 17.48
N PHE A 310 -0.37 5.87 17.10
CA PHE A 310 -0.81 6.28 15.76
C PHE A 310 -0.66 7.78 15.53
N LEU A 311 -0.97 8.63 16.53
CA LEU A 311 -0.78 10.09 16.46
C LEU A 311 0.70 10.42 16.20
N VAL A 312 1.59 9.86 17.00
CA VAL A 312 3.05 10.09 16.89
C VAL A 312 3.57 9.59 15.53
N GLN A 313 3.21 8.38 15.13
CA GLN A 313 3.65 7.80 13.86
C GLN A 313 3.07 8.53 12.64
N SER A 314 1.85 9.06 12.72
CA SER A 314 1.27 9.89 11.67
C SER A 314 2.09 11.17 11.47
N LEU A 315 2.50 11.84 12.55
CA LEU A 315 3.39 12.99 12.48
C LEU A 315 4.79 12.63 11.95
N GLN A 316 5.32 11.45 12.33
CA GLN A 316 6.58 10.95 11.78
C GLN A 316 6.50 10.70 10.28
N LEU A 317 5.43 10.06 9.79
CA LEU A 317 5.23 9.86 8.35
C LEU A 317 5.07 11.19 7.60
N THR A 318 4.45 12.17 8.26
CA THR A 318 4.17 13.49 7.68
C THR A 318 5.45 14.33 7.54
N TYR A 319 6.26 14.38 8.59
CA TYR A 319 7.39 15.31 8.66
C TYR A 319 8.76 14.64 8.56
N GLY A 320 8.88 13.34 8.85
CA GLY A 320 10.15 12.61 8.92
C GLY A 320 10.92 12.51 7.60
N GLY A 321 10.24 12.74 6.46
CA GLY A 321 10.90 12.85 5.17
C GLY A 321 11.84 14.05 5.08
N ARG A 322 11.47 15.18 5.70
CA ARG A 322 12.21 16.45 5.74
C ARG A 322 13.03 16.61 7.01
N LYS A 323 12.46 16.24 8.17
CA LYS A 323 13.04 16.38 9.50
C LYS A 323 13.59 15.05 9.98
N LYS A 324 14.90 14.81 9.81
CA LYS A 324 15.54 13.53 10.17
C LYS A 324 15.48 13.21 11.67
N SER A 325 15.41 14.23 12.53
CA SER A 325 15.24 14.12 13.99
C SER A 325 13.98 13.36 14.38
N LEU A 326 12.93 13.36 13.52
CA LEU A 326 11.67 12.65 13.75
C LEU A 326 11.71 11.17 13.38
N ARG A 327 12.82 10.66 12.83
CA ARG A 327 12.98 9.23 12.49
C ARG A 327 13.36 8.40 13.71
N GLU A 328 12.89 8.79 14.87
CA GLU A 328 13.11 8.12 16.15
C GLU A 328 12.16 6.90 16.29
N ARG A 329 12.69 5.77 16.76
CA ARG A 329 11.93 4.52 16.91
C ARG A 329 11.15 4.46 18.21
N ASN A 330 11.62 5.12 19.24
CA ASN A 330 11.02 5.14 20.57
C ASN A 330 9.94 6.23 20.65
N THR A 331 8.74 5.88 21.10
CA THR A 331 7.59 6.79 21.12
C THR A 331 7.82 8.03 22.01
N LEU A 332 8.35 7.86 23.22
CA LEU A 332 8.61 8.99 24.14
C LEU A 332 9.70 9.93 23.60
N ARG A 333 10.78 9.37 23.03
CA ARG A 333 11.82 10.18 22.38
C ARG A 333 11.29 10.90 21.16
N CYS A 334 10.38 10.27 20.41
CA CYS A 334 9.75 10.92 19.28
C CYS A 334 8.83 12.07 19.71
N ILE A 335 8.04 11.93 20.78
CA ILE A 335 7.24 13.03 21.34
C ILE A 335 8.17 14.22 21.72
N GLU A 336 9.31 13.94 22.33
CA GLU A 336 10.31 14.97 22.66
C GLU A 336 10.91 15.61 21.38
N ALA A 337 11.20 14.82 20.36
CA ALA A 337 11.67 15.33 19.08
C ALA A 337 10.61 16.19 18.37
N LEU A 338 9.34 15.81 18.42
CA LEU A 338 8.22 16.59 17.89
C LEU A 338 8.09 17.94 18.58
N LYS A 339 8.28 17.99 19.91
CA LYS A 339 8.34 19.23 20.68
C LYS A 339 9.50 20.11 20.23
N ASN A 340 10.71 19.54 20.14
CA ASN A 340 11.91 20.27 19.76
C ASN A 340 11.85 20.83 18.32
N GLU A 341 11.09 20.19 17.44
CA GLU A 341 10.82 20.65 16.08
C GLU A 341 9.64 21.62 15.98
N GLY A 342 9.03 22.00 17.12
CA GLY A 342 7.90 22.94 17.18
C GLY A 342 6.57 22.37 16.65
N LEU A 343 6.45 21.05 16.53
CA LEU A 343 5.23 20.39 16.06
C LEU A 343 4.27 20.04 17.20
N LEU A 344 4.74 20.05 18.42
CA LEU A 344 3.98 19.92 19.67
C LEU A 344 4.38 21.04 20.61
N LYS A 345 3.42 21.64 21.31
CA LYS A 345 3.71 22.55 22.41
C LYS A 345 4.27 21.75 23.60
N GLU A 346 5.04 22.42 24.47
CA GLU A 346 5.60 21.80 25.70
C GLU A 346 4.53 21.12 26.56
N THR A 347 3.38 21.77 26.73
CA THR A 347 2.24 21.25 27.52
C THR A 347 1.63 20.01 26.86
N GLU A 348 1.50 20.00 25.53
CA GLU A 348 0.96 18.87 24.77
C GLU A 348 1.90 17.66 24.83
N ALA A 349 3.18 17.88 24.58
CA ALA A 349 4.19 16.83 24.65
C ALA A 349 4.27 16.20 26.05
N ARG A 350 4.21 17.03 27.12
CA ARG A 350 4.20 16.56 28.48
C ARG A 350 2.97 15.74 28.80
N SER A 351 1.76 16.23 28.49
CA SER A 351 0.51 15.53 28.79
C SER A 351 0.39 14.20 28.02
N LEU A 352 0.83 14.14 26.75
CA LEU A 352 0.88 12.91 25.97
C LEU A 352 1.91 11.91 26.53
N SER A 353 3.08 12.39 26.96
CA SER A 353 4.11 11.51 27.56
C SER A 353 3.65 10.93 28.89
N GLU A 354 3.03 11.74 29.75
CA GLU A 354 2.46 11.28 31.03
C GLU A 354 1.34 10.25 30.81
N ALA A 355 0.45 10.49 29.84
CA ALA A 355 -0.60 9.56 29.48
C ALA A 355 -0.03 8.24 28.91
N TYR A 356 0.96 8.31 28.04
CA TYR A 356 1.62 7.12 27.48
C TYR A 356 2.28 6.29 28.58
N ILE A 357 3.05 6.91 29.48
CA ILE A 357 3.72 6.22 30.60
C ILE A 357 2.69 5.54 31.48
N PHE A 358 1.63 6.25 31.92
CA PHE A 358 0.61 5.70 32.80
C PHE A 358 -0.12 4.50 32.16
N LEU A 359 -0.59 4.65 30.93
CA LEU A 359 -1.31 3.58 30.22
C LEU A 359 -0.42 2.35 29.98
N ARG A 360 0.87 2.57 29.71
CA ARG A 360 1.83 1.48 29.51
C ARG A 360 2.22 0.79 30.81
N GLU A 361 2.35 1.52 31.94
CA GLU A 361 2.55 0.92 33.27
C GLU A 361 1.32 0.10 33.68
N LEU A 362 0.11 0.61 33.44
CA LEU A 362 -1.12 -0.13 33.66
C LEU A 362 -1.18 -1.41 32.83
N GLU A 363 -0.84 -1.32 31.50
CA GLU A 363 -0.74 -2.50 30.61
C GLU A 363 0.25 -3.54 31.18
N HIS A 364 1.42 -3.11 31.67
CA HIS A 364 2.42 -4.01 32.26
C HIS A 364 1.86 -4.85 33.39
N TRP A 365 1.19 -4.21 34.36
CA TRP A 365 0.69 -4.90 35.57
C TRP A 365 -0.56 -5.74 35.27
N VAL A 366 -1.42 -5.33 34.34
CA VAL A 366 -2.53 -6.15 33.83
C VAL A 366 -2.02 -7.45 33.19
N GLN A 367 -0.93 -7.38 32.41
CA GLN A 367 -0.33 -8.56 31.76
C GLN A 367 0.45 -9.44 32.75
N LEU A 368 1.17 -8.82 33.67
CA LEU A 368 2.10 -9.51 34.56
C LEU A 368 1.39 -10.28 35.69
N ASP A 369 0.14 -9.94 36.03
CA ASP A 369 -0.58 -10.66 37.12
C ASP A 369 -0.69 -12.16 36.78
N GLU A 370 -1.10 -12.52 35.55
CA GLU A 370 -1.27 -13.92 35.15
C GLU A 370 -0.25 -14.40 34.10
N ASN A 371 0.75 -13.57 33.76
CA ASN A 371 1.70 -13.82 32.67
C ASN A 371 0.98 -14.12 31.35
N ARG A 372 -0.08 -13.34 31.04
CA ARG A 372 -0.91 -13.47 29.83
C ARG A 372 -0.91 -12.20 29.02
N GLN A 373 -0.95 -12.35 27.71
CA GLN A 373 -1.08 -11.23 26.78
C GLN A 373 -2.54 -10.72 26.78
N THR A 374 -2.87 -9.92 27.79
CA THR A 374 -4.17 -9.25 27.91
C THR A 374 -3.97 -7.75 28.05
N HIS A 375 -4.93 -6.98 27.56
CA HIS A 375 -4.94 -5.52 27.63
C HIS A 375 -6.19 -5.00 28.36
N THR A 376 -6.98 -5.92 28.94
CA THR A 376 -8.28 -5.59 29.51
C THR A 376 -8.19 -5.50 31.02
N ILE A 377 -8.67 -4.40 31.60
CA ILE A 377 -8.73 -4.19 33.04
C ILE A 377 -9.61 -5.30 33.65
N PRO A 378 -9.12 -6.03 34.67
CA PRO A 378 -9.87 -7.13 35.25
C PRO A 378 -11.17 -6.68 35.93
N LYS A 379 -12.21 -7.51 35.81
CA LYS A 379 -13.50 -7.31 36.53
C LYS A 379 -13.47 -7.81 37.96
N ASN A 380 -12.51 -8.69 38.30
CA ASN A 380 -12.38 -9.28 39.62
C ASN A 380 -11.78 -8.28 40.64
N PRO A 381 -12.44 -7.99 41.79
CA PRO A 381 -11.95 -7.06 42.79
C PRO A 381 -10.57 -7.39 43.36
N ALA A 382 -10.23 -8.68 43.51
CA ALA A 382 -8.92 -9.09 44.01
C ALA A 382 -7.79 -8.73 43.03
N ALA A 383 -8.02 -8.86 41.70
CA ALA A 383 -7.06 -8.45 40.69
C ALA A 383 -6.98 -6.92 40.57
N GLN A 384 -8.10 -6.21 40.77
CA GLN A 384 -8.12 -4.74 40.84
C GLN A 384 -7.28 -4.22 41.99
N GLN A 385 -7.38 -4.83 43.16
CA GLN A 385 -6.57 -4.45 44.35
C GLN A 385 -5.06 -4.61 44.10
N LYS A 386 -4.64 -5.64 43.36
CA LYS A 386 -3.25 -5.81 42.94
C LYS A 386 -2.76 -4.65 42.03
N LEU A 387 -3.61 -4.21 41.09
CA LEU A 387 -3.29 -3.07 40.24
C LEU A 387 -3.15 -1.77 41.01
N VAL A 388 -4.06 -1.51 41.98
CA VAL A 388 -4.00 -0.38 42.90
C VAL A 388 -2.66 -0.35 43.62
N GLN A 389 -2.27 -1.49 44.20
CA GLN A 389 -1.00 -1.63 44.94
C GLN A 389 0.22 -1.46 44.01
N ALA A 390 0.20 -2.06 42.83
CA ALA A 390 1.32 -2.01 41.87
C ALA A 390 1.54 -0.60 41.29
N LEU A 391 0.46 0.16 41.08
CA LEU A 391 0.51 1.51 40.55
C LEU A 391 0.65 2.60 41.62
N GLY A 392 0.57 2.19 42.90
CA GLY A 392 0.72 3.10 44.04
C GLY A 392 -0.46 4.06 44.22
N CYS A 393 -1.68 3.63 43.84
CA CYS A 393 -2.91 4.36 44.07
C CYS A 393 -3.44 4.08 45.47
N SER A 394 -4.21 5.00 46.09
CA SER A 394 -4.82 4.81 47.39
C SER A 394 -5.95 3.76 47.37
N ASP A 395 -6.73 3.79 46.31
CA ASP A 395 -7.87 2.94 46.06
C ASP A 395 -8.17 2.76 44.56
N TYR A 396 -9.21 1.99 44.25
CA TYR A 396 -9.59 1.71 42.84
C TYR A 396 -10.26 2.91 42.18
N GLU A 397 -10.89 3.79 42.94
CA GLU A 397 -11.53 5.01 42.41
C GLU A 397 -10.48 6.00 41.94
N GLU A 398 -9.40 6.21 42.69
CA GLU A 398 -8.24 7.01 42.22
C GLU A 398 -7.65 6.46 40.94
N LEU A 399 -7.48 5.13 40.85
CA LEU A 399 -6.99 4.49 39.62
C LEU A 399 -7.89 4.79 38.42
N LEU A 400 -9.22 4.68 38.58
CA LEU A 400 -10.18 4.98 37.51
C LEU A 400 -10.19 6.45 37.12
N ASN A 401 -10.11 7.35 38.09
CA ASN A 401 -10.03 8.79 37.84
C ASN A 401 -8.77 9.15 37.05
N ARG A 402 -7.62 8.60 37.41
CA ARG A 402 -6.37 8.77 36.65
C ARG A 402 -6.50 8.23 35.24
N LEU A 403 -7.09 7.05 35.08
CA LEU A 403 -7.33 6.43 33.76
C LEU A 403 -8.23 7.32 32.90
N GLN A 404 -9.35 7.80 33.44
CA GLN A 404 -10.29 8.67 32.74
C GLN A 404 -9.62 9.97 32.29
N ASN A 405 -8.83 10.60 33.15
CA ASN A 405 -8.12 11.83 32.83
C ASN A 405 -7.13 11.62 31.67
N HIS A 406 -6.30 10.57 31.73
CA HIS A 406 -5.33 10.30 30.68
C HIS A 406 -5.99 9.89 29.35
N THR A 407 -7.06 9.08 29.40
CA THR A 407 -7.78 8.70 28.17
C THR A 407 -8.48 9.89 27.52
N ASN A 408 -9.02 10.84 28.29
CA ASN A 408 -9.61 12.07 27.79
C ASN A 408 -8.56 12.96 27.10
N VAL A 409 -7.37 13.12 27.71
CA VAL A 409 -6.24 13.85 27.13
C VAL A 409 -5.82 13.26 25.77
N VAL A 410 -5.63 11.94 25.74
CA VAL A 410 -5.26 11.25 24.48
C VAL A 410 -6.32 11.47 23.42
N ARG A 411 -7.60 11.30 23.78
CA ARG A 411 -8.72 11.45 22.87
C ARG A 411 -8.80 12.85 22.28
N TRP A 412 -8.65 13.87 23.12
CA TRP A 412 -8.64 15.27 22.68
C TRP A 412 -7.53 15.55 21.66
N HIS A 413 -6.29 15.10 21.91
CA HIS A 413 -5.19 15.27 20.96
C HIS A 413 -5.40 14.48 19.66
N PHE A 414 -5.94 13.26 19.76
CA PHE A 414 -6.17 12.40 18.61
C PHE A 414 -7.26 12.97 17.68
N GLU A 415 -8.39 13.44 18.23
CA GLU A 415 -9.46 14.05 17.46
C GLU A 415 -8.96 15.33 16.78
N ARG A 416 -8.29 16.19 17.50
CA ARG A 416 -7.78 17.47 17.00
C ARG A 416 -6.77 17.33 15.84
N LEU A 417 -5.98 16.26 15.80
CA LEU A 417 -5.07 16.01 14.69
C LEU A 417 -5.79 15.88 13.34
N PHE A 418 -7.05 15.43 13.35
CA PHE A 418 -7.82 15.11 12.16
C PHE A 418 -9.03 16.03 11.92
N GLU A 419 -9.41 16.89 12.86
CA GLU A 419 -10.60 17.78 12.79
C GLU A 419 -10.52 18.84 11.69
N VAL A 420 -9.34 19.20 11.22
CA VAL A 420 -9.16 20.27 10.21
C VAL A 420 -9.64 19.89 8.81
N SER A 421 -9.98 18.63 8.56
CA SER A 421 -10.52 18.22 7.26
C SER A 421 -12.05 18.28 7.18
N ASP A 422 -12.75 18.30 8.31
CA ASP A 422 -14.21 18.27 8.34
C ASP A 422 -14.86 19.57 8.81
N SER A 423 -14.11 20.45 9.50
CA SER A 423 -14.65 21.69 10.09
C SER A 423 -14.43 22.96 9.25
N THR A 424 -14.60 22.86 7.93
CA THR A 424 -14.92 24.04 7.13
C THR A 424 -16.45 24.24 7.08
N TYR A 425 -17.19 23.60 7.98
CA TYR A 425 -18.61 23.81 8.17
C TYR A 425 -18.95 24.09 9.62
N GLY A 426 -19.30 25.33 9.90
CA GLY A 426 -20.07 25.69 11.08
C GLY A 426 -19.35 26.52 12.14
N GLY A 427 -19.49 27.82 12.09
CA GLY A 427 -19.83 28.65 13.25
C GLY A 427 -18.71 29.12 14.19
N ILE A 428 -18.29 30.33 13.96
CA ILE A 428 -18.06 31.40 14.97
C ILE A 428 -17.74 30.95 16.42
N HIS A 429 -16.51 31.15 16.82
CA HIS A 429 -16.20 31.39 18.24
C HIS A 429 -15.20 32.56 18.41
N ASP A 430 -15.39 33.31 19.44
CA ASP A 430 -14.84 34.56 19.88
C ASP A 430 -13.37 34.86 19.54
N GLN A 431 -13.11 36.10 19.14
CA GLN A 431 -11.84 36.64 18.67
C GLN A 431 -10.70 36.75 19.70
N ASP A 432 -10.95 36.55 20.98
CA ASP A 432 -9.97 36.78 22.03
C ASP A 432 -9.11 35.56 22.46
N THR A 433 -9.30 34.41 21.82
CA THR A 433 -8.57 33.17 22.15
C THR A 433 -7.74 32.57 21.00
N LEU A 434 -7.65 33.24 19.85
CA LEU A 434 -7.09 32.68 18.60
C LEU A 434 -5.57 32.83 18.42
N GLU A 435 -4.86 33.54 19.26
CA GLU A 435 -3.39 33.68 19.16
C GLU A 435 -2.60 32.48 19.75
N GLU A 436 -3.26 31.54 20.43
CA GLU A 436 -2.62 30.37 21.04
C GLU A 436 -2.90 29.02 20.35
N GLU A 437 -3.42 28.98 19.12
CA GLU A 437 -3.76 27.70 18.48
C GLU A 437 -2.54 26.94 17.91
N SER A 438 -2.44 25.70 18.33
CA SER A 438 -1.34 24.76 18.19
C SER A 438 -1.02 24.29 16.76
N HIS A 439 0.24 23.98 16.50
CA HIS A 439 0.80 23.42 15.27
C HIS A 439 0.40 21.96 14.95
N LEU A 440 -0.53 21.35 15.68
CA LEU A 440 -0.95 19.95 15.58
C LEU A 440 -1.92 19.64 14.44
N ARG A 441 -1.74 20.22 13.23
CA ARG A 441 -2.73 20.06 12.15
C ARG A 441 -2.11 19.44 10.89
N LEU A 442 -2.55 18.27 10.49
CA LEU A 442 -2.21 17.66 9.19
C LEU A 442 -2.56 18.54 7.97
N GLY A 443 -3.55 19.44 8.12
CA GLY A 443 -3.94 20.40 7.09
C GLY A 443 -2.98 21.56 6.87
N GLN A 444 -2.15 21.92 7.85
CA GLN A 444 -1.16 23.00 7.71
C GLN A 444 0.07 22.60 6.90
N CYS A 445 0.32 21.27 6.74
CA CYS A 445 1.42 20.80 5.90
C CYS A 445 1.36 21.32 4.46
N HIS A 446 0.18 21.68 3.99
CA HIS A 446 0.01 22.13 2.60
C HIS A 446 0.44 23.58 2.39
N SER A 447 0.18 24.46 3.35
CA SER A 447 0.60 25.88 3.25
C SER A 447 2.10 26.06 3.49
N GLU A 448 2.69 25.28 4.40
CA GLU A 448 4.12 25.34 4.68
C GLU A 448 4.97 24.64 3.59
N ALA A 449 4.42 23.60 2.94
CA ALA A 449 5.09 22.93 1.82
C ALA A 449 5.26 23.85 0.60
N LEU A 450 4.39 24.85 0.46
CA LEU A 450 4.39 25.83 -0.64
C LEU A 450 5.16 27.13 -0.30
N SER A 451 5.48 27.38 0.97
CA SER A 451 6.20 28.59 1.43
C SER A 451 7.71 28.45 1.59
N ALA A 452 8.28 27.24 1.35
CA ALA A 452 9.73 27.05 1.34
C ALA A 452 10.34 27.65 0.07
N GLU A 453 10.80 28.88 0.16
CA GLU A 453 11.52 29.61 -0.90
C GLU A 453 12.77 28.82 -1.35
N GLY A 454 12.79 28.47 -2.65
CA GLY A 454 14.01 28.11 -3.36
C GLY A 454 14.85 29.36 -3.68
N PRO A 455 16.14 29.24 -3.97
CA PRO A 455 17.01 30.36 -4.19
C PRO A 455 16.59 31.18 -5.41
N LYS A 456 16.52 32.49 -5.24
CA LYS A 456 16.22 33.50 -6.29
C LYS A 456 17.28 33.48 -7.37
N CYS A 457 17.00 32.98 -8.55
CA CYS A 457 17.78 33.29 -9.75
C CYS A 457 17.12 34.42 -10.56
N ARG A 458 17.85 35.52 -10.76
CA ARG A 458 17.47 36.59 -11.69
C ARG A 458 17.81 36.17 -13.10
N GLY A 459 16.79 36.11 -13.97
CA GLY A 459 16.98 35.96 -15.41
C GLY A 459 15.75 36.45 -16.16
N THR A 460 15.99 37.32 -17.14
CA THR A 460 15.00 38.01 -17.99
C THR A 460 14.26 37.04 -18.91
N HIS A 461 12.91 37.14 -18.96
CA HIS A 461 12.07 36.26 -19.76
C HIS A 461 11.20 36.98 -20.79
N PRO A 462 10.93 36.35 -21.93
CA PRO A 462 9.80 36.72 -22.77
C PRO A 462 8.52 36.02 -22.25
N ARG A 463 7.50 36.83 -22.05
CA ARG A 463 6.17 36.41 -21.58
C ARG A 463 5.48 35.53 -22.62
N ARG A 464 5.22 34.27 -22.27
CA ARG A 464 4.07 33.53 -22.81
C ARG A 464 3.32 32.88 -21.62
N SER A 465 2.03 33.17 -21.59
CA SER A 465 1.01 32.87 -20.60
C SER A 465 1.23 31.64 -19.71
N LEU A 466 1.81 31.83 -18.56
CA LEU A 466 1.75 30.97 -17.37
C LEU A 466 0.93 31.68 -16.30
N ALA A 467 -0.32 32.04 -16.61
CA ALA A 467 -1.16 32.83 -15.72
C ALA A 467 -1.78 32.03 -14.55
N SER A 468 -1.48 30.74 -14.41
CA SER A 468 -2.09 29.90 -13.38
C SER A 468 -1.18 29.54 -12.19
N LEU A 469 0.09 29.96 -12.17
CA LEU A 469 1.02 29.67 -11.07
C LEU A 469 1.33 30.87 -10.18
N GLY A 470 0.53 31.91 -10.22
CA GLY A 470 0.69 33.10 -9.38
C GLY A 470 0.06 32.92 -8.02
N MET A 471 0.82 32.42 -7.09
CA MET A 471 0.56 32.64 -5.67
C MET A 471 0.98 34.06 -5.29
N THR A 472 0.06 34.99 -5.20
CA THR A 472 0.27 36.24 -4.49
C THR A 472 -0.36 36.17 -3.10
N ARG A 473 0.47 36.45 -2.11
CA ARG A 473 0.07 36.89 -0.78
C ARG A 473 -0.68 38.25 -0.92
N ASP A 474 -1.64 38.37 -0.05
CA ASP A 474 -2.22 39.53 0.64
C ASP A 474 -3.72 39.41 0.56
N GLY A 475 -4.44 39.43 1.63
CA GLY A 475 -4.37 40.17 2.83
C GLY A 475 -5.74 40.76 3.11
N ASN A 476 -6.26 40.42 4.25
CA ASN A 476 -7.17 41.23 5.06
C ASN A 476 -8.65 41.44 4.72
N ALA A 477 -9.43 40.87 5.62
CA ALA A 477 -10.43 41.53 6.46
C ALA A 477 -11.76 41.95 5.88
N GLY A 478 -12.77 41.46 6.52
CA GLY A 478 -14.11 42.03 6.49
C GLY A 478 -15.14 41.18 7.22
N MET A 479 -15.27 41.40 8.51
CA MET A 479 -16.30 40.82 9.38
C MET A 479 -17.70 41.32 9.04
N THR A 480 -18.71 40.51 9.21
CA THR A 480 -19.93 40.90 9.94
C THR A 480 -20.62 39.68 10.60
N ARG A 481 -21.09 39.89 11.81
CA ARG A 481 -21.80 38.98 12.73
C ARG A 481 -23.23 38.68 12.27
N GLY A 482 -23.73 37.49 12.64
CA GLY A 482 -25.17 37.35 12.81
C GLY A 482 -25.72 35.91 12.92
N SER A 483 -26.06 35.55 14.14
CA SER A 483 -27.17 34.70 14.64
C SER A 483 -27.18 33.20 14.44
N THR A 484 -27.22 32.53 15.58
CA THR A 484 -27.65 31.12 15.83
C THR A 484 -29.02 30.80 15.23
N ALA A 485 -29.07 29.65 14.55
CA ALA A 485 -30.34 28.99 14.23
C ALA A 485 -30.18 27.47 14.38
N GLU A 486 -31.14 26.89 15.05
CA GLU A 486 -31.36 25.48 15.35
C GLU A 486 -31.34 24.59 14.10
N VAL A 487 -30.85 23.37 14.31
CA VAL A 487 -30.93 22.28 13.32
C VAL A 487 -32.38 21.81 13.25
N THR A 488 -33.16 22.39 12.34
CA THR A 488 -34.35 21.75 11.81
C THR A 488 -33.95 20.94 10.57
N ARG A 489 -34.40 19.69 10.56
CA ARG A 489 -34.39 18.84 9.37
C ARG A 489 -35.32 19.45 8.33
N ASP A 490 -34.82 20.27 7.45
CA ASP A 490 -35.49 20.63 6.23
C ASP A 490 -34.88 19.83 5.07
N SER A 491 -35.62 18.80 4.69
CA SER A 491 -35.55 18.12 3.43
C SER A 491 -36.09 19.02 2.33
N ASP A 492 -35.32 20.04 1.94
CA ASP A 492 -35.65 20.83 0.75
C ASP A 492 -34.82 20.32 -0.44
N THR A 493 -35.05 19.06 -0.80
CA THR A 493 -34.82 18.58 -2.16
C THR A 493 -36.02 19.03 -2.98
N GLY A 494 -35.91 20.17 -3.62
CA GLY A 494 -36.93 20.68 -4.54
C GLY A 494 -37.07 19.86 -5.81
N MET A 495 -37.35 18.58 -5.69
CA MET A 495 -37.76 17.69 -6.76
C MET A 495 -39.16 17.16 -6.45
N THR A 496 -40.15 17.89 -6.87
CA THR A 496 -41.50 17.32 -7.07
C THR A 496 -41.53 16.55 -8.39
N ARG A 497 -42.26 15.45 -8.41
CA ARG A 497 -42.41 14.52 -9.55
C ARG A 497 -43.13 15.09 -10.77
N ASP A 498 -43.43 16.37 -10.82
CA ASP A 498 -44.08 17.03 -11.97
C ASP A 498 -43.33 18.31 -12.32
N GLY A 499 -42.66 18.29 -13.41
CA GLY A 499 -42.33 19.20 -14.50
C GLY A 499 -41.93 20.66 -14.27
N ASP A 500 -41.80 21.19 -13.06
CA ASP A 500 -41.30 22.56 -12.82
C ASP A 500 -39.93 22.54 -12.18
N ILE A 501 -38.91 22.63 -13.02
CA ILE A 501 -37.50 22.81 -12.62
C ILE A 501 -37.38 24.21 -11.97
N HIS A 502 -37.09 24.29 -10.69
CA HIS A 502 -36.93 25.54 -9.95
C HIS A 502 -35.85 26.42 -10.62
N SER A 503 -36.23 27.64 -10.98
CA SER A 503 -35.40 28.66 -11.64
C SER A 503 -34.36 29.32 -10.70
N THR A 504 -34.27 28.92 -9.45
CA THR A 504 -33.43 29.55 -8.45
C THR A 504 -32.13 28.76 -8.23
N VAL A 505 -31.00 29.45 -8.37
CA VAL A 505 -29.66 28.89 -8.07
C VAL A 505 -29.56 28.58 -6.57
N PRO A 506 -29.09 27.41 -6.14
CA PRO A 506 -28.92 27.10 -4.71
C PRO A 506 -27.96 28.07 -4.02
N SER A 507 -28.32 28.55 -2.83
CA SER A 507 -27.53 29.52 -2.06
C SER A 507 -26.11 29.06 -1.79
N TRP A 508 -25.92 27.77 -1.47
CA TRP A 508 -24.59 27.22 -1.25
C TRP A 508 -23.64 27.32 -2.48
N LEU A 509 -24.20 27.31 -3.68
CA LEU A 509 -23.45 27.44 -4.92
C LEU A 509 -23.03 28.89 -5.15
N GLU A 510 -23.91 29.85 -4.87
CA GLU A 510 -23.60 31.28 -4.96
C GLU A 510 -22.57 31.72 -3.91
N GLU A 511 -22.68 31.22 -2.68
CA GLU A 511 -21.74 31.49 -1.61
C GLU A 511 -20.33 30.95 -1.95
N THR A 512 -20.25 29.81 -2.64
CA THR A 512 -19.00 29.14 -2.97
C THR A 512 -18.31 29.71 -4.22
N LEU A 513 -19.06 30.01 -5.30
CA LEU A 513 -18.52 30.38 -6.62
C LEU A 513 -18.78 31.82 -7.00
N GLY A 514 -19.58 32.58 -6.22
CA GLY A 514 -20.10 33.89 -6.60
C GLY A 514 -21.28 33.78 -7.60
N LYS A 515 -22.11 34.83 -7.68
CA LYS A 515 -23.37 34.79 -8.41
C LYS A 515 -23.26 34.44 -9.90
N ASP A 516 -22.28 35.01 -10.59
CA ASP A 516 -22.16 34.86 -12.04
C ASP A 516 -21.71 33.44 -12.46
N LEU A 517 -20.70 32.85 -11.80
CA LEU A 517 -20.24 31.50 -12.08
C LEU A 517 -21.25 30.46 -11.56
N ALA A 518 -21.85 30.69 -10.39
CA ALA A 518 -22.86 29.81 -9.83
C ALA A 518 -24.07 29.67 -10.78
N ARG A 519 -24.52 30.76 -11.40
CA ARG A 519 -25.59 30.73 -12.38
C ARG A 519 -25.22 29.93 -13.63
N GLN A 520 -24.01 30.13 -14.16
CA GLN A 520 -23.55 29.38 -15.33
C GLN A 520 -23.44 27.87 -15.01
N VAL A 521 -22.94 27.50 -13.82
CA VAL A 521 -22.89 26.11 -13.37
C VAL A 521 -24.28 25.52 -13.25
N TRP A 522 -25.23 26.27 -12.65
CA TRP A 522 -26.59 25.81 -12.48
C TRP A 522 -27.33 25.65 -13.81
N ASP A 523 -27.17 26.60 -14.73
CA ASP A 523 -27.76 26.53 -16.08
C ASP A 523 -27.29 25.25 -16.83
N VAL A 524 -26.02 24.88 -16.71
CA VAL A 524 -25.48 23.63 -17.30
C VAL A 524 -26.10 22.40 -16.60
N LEU A 525 -26.24 22.41 -15.29
CA LEU A 525 -26.75 21.26 -14.52
C LEU A 525 -28.23 20.98 -14.74
N VAL A 526 -29.05 22.02 -14.92
CA VAL A 526 -30.53 21.91 -15.08
C VAL A 526 -30.97 21.79 -16.53
N THR A 527 -30.11 22.01 -17.51
CA THR A 527 -30.44 21.91 -18.93
C THR A 527 -30.23 20.49 -19.47
N PRO A 528 -31.27 19.71 -19.76
CA PRO A 528 -31.19 18.29 -20.10
C PRO A 528 -30.34 17.99 -21.35
N HIS A 529 -30.26 18.93 -22.28
CA HIS A 529 -29.58 18.73 -23.58
C HIS A 529 -28.07 18.89 -23.50
N ARG A 530 -27.47 19.32 -22.38
CA ARG A 530 -26.04 19.57 -22.20
C ARG A 530 -25.26 18.40 -21.58
N GLY A 531 -25.91 17.24 -21.41
CA GLY A 531 -25.23 16.01 -20.99
C GLY A 531 -24.88 15.89 -19.50
N SER A 532 -25.21 16.91 -18.69
CA SER A 532 -25.04 16.84 -17.24
C SER A 532 -26.26 16.24 -16.57
N ILE A 533 -26.03 15.50 -15.48
CA ILE A 533 -27.07 14.79 -14.72
C ILE A 533 -26.95 15.19 -13.26
N LEU A 534 -27.99 15.83 -12.74
CA LEU A 534 -28.08 16.16 -11.33
C LEU A 534 -29.06 15.22 -10.61
N VAL A 535 -28.48 14.24 -9.90
CA VAL A 535 -29.19 13.31 -9.01
C VAL A 535 -28.52 13.36 -7.63
N PRO A 536 -29.16 12.93 -6.54
CA PRO A 536 -28.60 13.06 -5.18
C PRO A 536 -27.16 12.55 -5.04
N GLN A 537 -26.82 11.46 -5.72
CA GLN A 537 -25.48 10.89 -5.72
C GLN A 537 -24.43 11.76 -6.43
N THR A 538 -24.81 12.57 -7.41
CA THR A 538 -23.93 13.47 -8.15
C THR A 538 -23.84 14.85 -7.50
N GLU A 539 -24.86 15.28 -6.76
CA GLU A 539 -24.88 16.57 -6.06
C GLU A 539 -23.71 16.71 -5.09
N VAL A 540 -23.41 15.67 -4.33
CA VAL A 540 -22.25 15.64 -3.43
C VAL A 540 -20.94 15.90 -4.18
N ARG A 541 -20.76 15.30 -5.36
CA ARG A 541 -19.55 15.51 -6.19
C ARG A 541 -19.49 16.95 -6.72
N VAL A 542 -20.64 17.48 -7.18
CA VAL A 542 -20.72 18.87 -7.65
C VAL A 542 -20.39 19.85 -6.51
N LYS A 543 -20.90 19.63 -5.29
CA LYS A 543 -20.57 20.43 -4.11
C LYS A 543 -19.06 20.40 -3.82
N ARG A 544 -18.45 19.22 -3.80
CA ARG A 544 -17.00 19.06 -3.57
C ARG A 544 -16.17 19.75 -4.67
N TRP A 545 -16.60 19.61 -5.92
CA TRP A 545 -15.94 20.28 -7.05
C TRP A 545 -16.06 21.80 -6.93
N ALA A 546 -17.24 22.35 -6.68
CA ALA A 546 -17.46 23.78 -6.48
C ALA A 546 -16.59 24.34 -5.36
N GLN A 547 -16.50 23.64 -4.22
CA GLN A 547 -15.63 24.01 -3.11
C GLN A 547 -14.14 24.00 -3.50
N SER A 548 -13.71 23.03 -4.29
CA SER A 548 -12.33 22.97 -4.78
C SER A 548 -12.01 24.13 -5.75
N VAL A 549 -12.95 24.48 -6.62
CA VAL A 549 -12.87 25.62 -7.55
C VAL A 549 -12.89 26.94 -6.77
N GLY A 550 -13.79 27.09 -5.80
CA GLY A 550 -13.93 28.32 -4.99
C GLY A 550 -12.66 28.71 -4.24
N LYS A 551 -11.81 27.74 -3.89
CA LYS A 551 -10.49 27.97 -3.30
C LYS A 551 -9.43 28.48 -4.29
N ARG A 552 -9.75 28.60 -5.61
CA ARG A 552 -8.81 28.92 -6.69
C ARG A 552 -9.31 30.10 -7.55
N PRO A 553 -9.18 31.36 -7.07
CA PRO A 553 -9.71 32.55 -7.78
C PRO A 553 -9.23 32.67 -9.24
N GLY A 554 -7.99 32.29 -9.52
CA GLY A 554 -7.43 32.31 -10.88
C GLY A 554 -8.16 31.34 -11.82
N PHE A 555 -8.49 30.13 -11.35
CA PHE A 555 -9.24 29.16 -12.13
C PHE A 555 -10.72 29.56 -12.28
N MET A 556 -11.35 30.17 -11.27
CA MET A 556 -12.71 30.73 -11.39
C MET A 556 -12.77 31.80 -12.47
N LYS A 557 -11.77 32.71 -12.51
CA LYS A 557 -11.66 33.73 -13.55
C LYS A 557 -11.44 33.13 -14.95
N PHE A 558 -10.66 32.04 -15.04
CA PHE A 558 -10.47 31.31 -16.29
C PHE A 558 -11.81 30.72 -16.76
N LEU A 559 -12.60 30.03 -15.93
CA LEU A 559 -13.89 29.42 -16.30
C LEU A 559 -14.88 30.44 -16.86
N THR A 560 -14.79 31.71 -16.41
CA THR A 560 -15.65 32.80 -16.91
C THR A 560 -15.09 33.54 -18.14
N SER A 561 -13.88 33.18 -18.61
CA SER A 561 -13.22 33.79 -19.75
C SER A 561 -13.92 33.47 -21.07
N PRO A 562 -13.79 34.35 -22.11
CA PRO A 562 -14.33 34.05 -23.45
C PRO A 562 -13.82 32.72 -24.00
N LYS A 563 -12.51 32.45 -23.87
CA LYS A 563 -11.88 31.22 -24.34
C LYS A 563 -12.49 29.95 -23.74
N ALA A 564 -12.78 29.97 -22.44
CA ALA A 564 -13.40 28.84 -21.76
C ALA A 564 -14.86 28.62 -22.17
N ARG A 565 -15.59 29.71 -22.45
CA ARG A 565 -16.99 29.64 -22.92
C ARG A 565 -17.08 29.13 -24.36
N GLU A 566 -16.26 29.65 -25.26
CA GLU A 566 -16.21 29.25 -26.68
C GLU A 566 -15.91 27.75 -26.83
N ASN A 567 -15.10 27.19 -25.96
CA ASN A 567 -14.72 25.77 -25.97
C ASN A 567 -15.55 24.88 -25.03
N ASN A 568 -16.65 25.41 -24.46
CA ASN A 568 -17.57 24.66 -23.58
C ASN A 568 -16.87 23.97 -22.40
N VAL A 569 -15.82 24.59 -21.84
CA VAL A 569 -14.97 24.00 -20.76
C VAL A 569 -15.82 23.61 -19.55
N LEU A 570 -16.76 24.46 -19.15
CA LEU A 570 -17.61 24.21 -18.00
C LEU A 570 -18.53 23.00 -18.23
N GLU A 571 -19.13 22.89 -19.42
CA GLU A 571 -20.02 21.78 -19.79
C GLU A 571 -19.27 20.45 -19.83
N LYS A 572 -18.11 20.42 -20.48
CA LYS A 572 -17.23 19.25 -20.55
C LYS A 572 -16.82 18.81 -19.14
N THR A 573 -16.43 19.75 -18.29
CA THR A 573 -16.04 19.49 -16.90
C THR A 573 -17.19 18.93 -16.09
N LEU A 574 -18.34 19.58 -16.10
CA LEU A 574 -19.52 19.12 -15.34
C LEU A 574 -20.08 17.81 -15.86
N SER A 575 -20.00 17.53 -17.17
CA SER A 575 -20.36 16.21 -17.71
C SER A 575 -19.50 15.11 -17.09
N LEU A 576 -18.19 15.29 -16.97
CA LEU A 576 -17.32 14.31 -16.31
C LEU A 576 -17.58 14.23 -14.78
N VAL A 577 -17.73 15.36 -14.09
CA VAL A 577 -17.98 15.40 -12.64
C VAL A 577 -19.30 14.71 -12.28
N THR A 578 -20.36 14.88 -13.08
CA THR A 578 -21.66 14.28 -12.80
C THR A 578 -21.78 12.84 -13.24
N ARG A 579 -21.28 12.49 -14.43
CA ARG A 579 -21.48 11.18 -15.06
C ARG A 579 -20.39 10.17 -14.77
N VAL A 580 -19.14 10.62 -14.58
CA VAL A 580 -17.96 9.75 -14.50
C VAL A 580 -17.27 9.90 -13.14
N PRO A 581 -17.64 9.09 -12.12
CA PRO A 581 -17.08 9.22 -10.77
C PRO A 581 -15.56 9.24 -10.70
N MET A 582 -14.87 8.38 -11.46
CA MET A 582 -13.41 8.33 -11.50
C MET A 582 -12.79 9.65 -12.00
N MET A 583 -13.31 10.22 -13.09
CA MET A 583 -12.80 11.48 -13.62
C MET A 583 -13.27 12.68 -12.79
N GLY A 584 -14.49 12.59 -12.22
CA GLY A 584 -14.99 13.59 -11.29
C GLY A 584 -14.11 13.75 -10.06
N GLU A 585 -13.65 12.65 -9.45
CA GLU A 585 -12.71 12.70 -8.33
C GLU A 585 -11.36 13.32 -8.75
N LEU A 586 -10.86 13.01 -9.94
CA LEU A 586 -9.64 13.62 -10.47
C LEU A 586 -9.79 15.14 -10.67
N LEU A 587 -10.93 15.59 -11.22
CA LEU A 587 -11.23 17.01 -11.44
C LEU A 587 -11.58 17.76 -10.14
N ILE A 588 -12.05 17.07 -9.09
CA ILE A 588 -12.19 17.64 -7.74
C ILE A 588 -10.83 17.91 -7.12
N GLN A 589 -9.90 16.96 -7.25
CA GLN A 589 -8.54 17.09 -6.71
C GLN A 589 -7.73 18.15 -7.48
N ILE A 590 -7.79 18.13 -8.82
CA ILE A 590 -7.00 18.98 -9.71
C ILE A 590 -7.93 19.65 -10.74
N PRO A 591 -8.72 20.69 -10.36
CA PRO A 591 -9.65 21.36 -11.27
C PRO A 591 -8.97 21.97 -12.49
N SER A 592 -7.72 22.40 -12.36
CA SER A 592 -6.96 23.01 -13.46
C SER A 592 -6.68 22.06 -14.64
N LEU A 593 -6.87 20.76 -14.52
CA LEU A 593 -6.83 19.84 -15.66
C LEU A 593 -7.87 20.22 -16.74
N ALA A 594 -9.01 20.81 -16.33
CA ALA A 594 -10.03 21.27 -17.25
C ALA A 594 -9.58 22.45 -18.14
N GLU A 595 -8.48 23.14 -17.82
CA GLU A 595 -7.90 24.17 -18.71
C GLU A 595 -7.53 23.61 -20.08
N SER A 596 -7.16 22.33 -20.15
CA SER A 596 -6.82 21.64 -21.40
C SER A 596 -7.99 21.59 -22.40
N PHE A 597 -9.24 21.65 -21.94
CA PHE A 597 -10.41 21.69 -22.83
C PHE A 597 -10.53 23.00 -23.62
N ALA A 598 -9.85 24.07 -23.21
CA ALA A 598 -9.86 25.35 -23.89
C ALA A 598 -8.87 25.45 -25.07
N ASP A 599 -7.96 24.50 -25.21
CA ASP A 599 -6.95 24.50 -26.26
C ASP A 599 -7.36 23.65 -27.50
N GLU A 600 -8.60 23.15 -27.51
CA GLU A 600 -9.13 22.31 -28.57
C GLU A 600 -9.71 23.13 -29.73
N THR A 601 -9.37 22.75 -30.95
CA THR A 601 -10.06 23.21 -32.17
C THR A 601 -11.37 22.44 -32.31
N GLU A 602 -12.39 23.06 -32.93
CA GLU A 602 -13.79 22.57 -33.02
C GLU A 602 -14.00 21.18 -33.65
N ASP A 603 -12.95 20.56 -34.18
CA ASP A 603 -13.05 19.28 -34.88
C ASP A 603 -12.80 18.12 -33.90
N GLU A 604 -13.88 17.50 -33.43
CA GLU A 604 -13.84 16.33 -32.52
C GLU A 604 -13.02 15.15 -33.10
N SER A 605 -12.86 15.09 -34.45
CA SER A 605 -12.02 14.08 -35.11
C SER A 605 -10.52 14.26 -34.82
N HIS A 606 -10.07 15.49 -34.56
CA HIS A 606 -8.68 15.81 -34.19
C HIS A 606 -8.37 15.64 -32.72
N LEU A 607 -9.39 15.60 -31.85
CA LEU A 607 -9.26 15.33 -30.39
C LEU A 607 -8.55 14.01 -30.10
N CYS A 608 -8.65 13.05 -30.99
CA CYS A 608 -8.20 11.67 -30.82
C CYS A 608 -6.89 11.34 -31.53
N SER A 609 -6.25 12.28 -32.21
CA SER A 609 -4.95 12.00 -32.82
C SER A 609 -3.86 11.95 -31.75
N HIS A 610 -3.47 10.69 -31.39
CA HIS A 610 -2.34 10.45 -30.49
C HIS A 610 -1.07 11.18 -30.93
N GLU A 611 -0.80 11.24 -32.22
CA GLU A 611 0.42 11.84 -32.80
C GLU A 611 0.46 13.38 -32.59
N ILE A 612 -0.68 14.07 -32.75
CA ILE A 612 -0.77 15.51 -32.50
C ILE A 612 -0.55 15.84 -31.04
N TRP A 613 -1.27 15.11 -30.15
CA TRP A 613 -1.12 15.27 -28.72
C TRP A 613 0.32 14.95 -28.26
N LYS A 614 0.91 13.87 -28.75
CA LYS A 614 2.28 13.45 -28.44
C LYS A 614 3.33 14.48 -28.88
N ALA A 615 3.16 15.11 -30.05
CA ALA A 615 4.06 16.15 -30.51
C ALA A 615 4.04 17.35 -29.54
N ARG A 616 2.84 17.83 -29.15
CA ARG A 616 2.67 18.90 -28.16
C ARG A 616 3.26 18.53 -26.79
N ALA A 617 2.98 17.30 -26.33
CA ALA A 617 3.49 16.82 -25.06
C ALA A 617 5.02 16.74 -25.03
N ASN A 618 5.66 16.32 -26.12
CA ASN A 618 7.10 16.33 -26.24
C ASN A 618 7.68 17.77 -26.24
N GLU A 619 7.03 18.72 -26.91
CA GLU A 619 7.43 20.14 -26.88
C GLU A 619 7.43 20.68 -25.44
N ILE A 620 6.34 20.47 -24.69
CA ILE A 620 6.23 20.90 -23.29
C ILE A 620 7.32 20.25 -22.43
N LEU A 621 7.58 18.95 -22.59
CA LEU A 621 8.61 18.25 -21.80
C LEU A 621 10.03 18.70 -22.17
N SER A 622 10.28 19.15 -23.43
CA SER A 622 11.59 19.65 -23.84
C SER A 622 11.92 21.02 -23.22
N ASP A 623 10.92 21.79 -22.86
CA ASP A 623 11.07 23.11 -22.21
C ASP A 623 11.25 23.03 -20.70
N THR A 624 11.21 21.83 -20.12
CA THR A 624 11.44 21.67 -18.66
C THR A 624 12.92 21.68 -18.33
N HIS A 625 13.27 22.38 -17.22
CA HIS A 625 14.68 22.56 -16.82
C HIS A 625 15.05 21.81 -15.56
N THR A 626 14.07 21.27 -14.80
CA THR A 626 14.31 20.51 -13.58
C THR A 626 13.68 19.13 -13.66
N PHE A 627 14.25 18.19 -12.90
CA PHE A 627 13.72 16.84 -12.80
C PHE A 627 12.28 16.82 -12.25
N GLU A 628 12.03 17.63 -11.24
CA GLU A 628 10.72 17.76 -10.60
C GLU A 628 9.67 18.33 -11.56
N ASP A 629 10.01 19.37 -12.30
CA ASP A 629 9.11 19.97 -13.29
C ASP A 629 8.77 18.98 -14.41
N ALA A 630 9.76 18.27 -14.93
CA ALA A 630 9.55 17.27 -15.97
C ALA A 630 8.58 16.16 -15.52
N LEU A 631 8.72 15.67 -14.28
CA LEU A 631 7.81 14.67 -13.72
C LEU A 631 6.41 15.23 -13.48
N MET A 632 6.30 16.46 -12.98
CA MET A 632 5.01 17.11 -12.74
C MET A 632 4.26 17.32 -14.05
N TRP A 633 4.92 17.86 -15.08
CA TRP A 633 4.32 18.03 -16.41
C TRP A 633 3.93 16.72 -17.05
N LEU A 634 4.75 15.68 -16.93
CA LEU A 634 4.41 14.36 -17.46
C LEU A 634 3.14 13.79 -16.80
N ARG A 635 2.96 13.98 -15.49
CA ARG A 635 1.74 13.59 -14.79
C ARG A 635 0.53 14.38 -15.25
N ARG A 636 0.67 15.70 -15.35
CA ARG A 636 -0.39 16.58 -15.82
C ARG A 636 -0.84 16.19 -17.22
N LEU A 637 0.08 16.06 -18.16
CA LEU A 637 -0.20 15.67 -19.56
C LEU A 637 -0.91 14.31 -19.64
N LYS A 638 -0.47 13.32 -18.86
CA LYS A 638 -1.14 12.02 -18.78
C LYS A 638 -2.58 12.15 -18.29
N ASN A 639 -2.83 12.92 -17.25
CA ASN A 639 -4.16 13.07 -16.66
C ASN A 639 -5.08 13.95 -17.52
N GLU A 640 -4.55 14.99 -18.17
CA GLU A 640 -5.26 15.76 -19.20
C GLU A 640 -5.71 14.83 -20.34
N ARG A 641 -4.81 14.02 -20.90
CA ARG A 641 -5.18 13.08 -21.98
C ARG A 641 -6.22 12.08 -21.51
N LEU A 642 -6.14 11.60 -20.28
CA LEU A 642 -7.09 10.63 -19.72
C LEU A 642 -8.50 11.20 -19.63
N ILE A 643 -8.68 12.46 -19.19
CA ILE A 643 -10.02 13.11 -19.15
C ILE A 643 -10.57 13.36 -20.55
N HIS A 644 -9.71 13.65 -21.55
CA HIS A 644 -10.13 13.78 -22.94
C HIS A 644 -10.60 12.45 -23.54
N ILE A 645 -9.85 11.35 -23.30
CA ILE A 645 -10.26 10.01 -23.73
C ILE A 645 -11.59 9.61 -23.07
N ALA A 646 -11.77 9.90 -21.77
CA ALA A 646 -13.02 9.59 -21.08
C ALA A 646 -14.20 10.41 -21.64
N LEU A 647 -13.99 11.69 -21.94
CA LEU A 647 -15.02 12.53 -22.54
C LEU A 647 -15.43 12.03 -23.94
N TRP A 648 -14.44 11.67 -24.77
CA TRP A 648 -14.68 11.04 -26.08
C TRP A 648 -15.46 9.72 -25.94
N ASP A 649 -15.07 8.85 -25.00
CA ASP A 649 -15.71 7.56 -24.77
C ASP A 649 -17.21 7.71 -24.39
N ILE A 650 -17.54 8.67 -23.49
CA ILE A 650 -18.93 8.82 -23.04
C ILE A 650 -19.83 9.59 -24.00
N ASN A 651 -19.26 10.41 -24.88
CA ASN A 651 -20.03 11.22 -25.84
C ASN A 651 -20.16 10.52 -27.21
N SER A 652 -19.08 9.95 -27.73
CA SER A 652 -19.02 9.40 -29.10
C SER A 652 -19.10 7.86 -29.13
N ASN A 653 -18.96 7.18 -27.98
CA ASN A 653 -19.00 5.72 -27.87
C ASN A 653 -18.14 5.00 -28.94
N PRO A 654 -16.84 5.28 -29.03
CA PRO A 654 -15.98 4.76 -30.09
C PRO A 654 -15.90 3.23 -30.08
N PRO A 655 -15.45 2.59 -31.17
CA PRO A 655 -15.15 1.16 -31.16
C PRO A 655 -14.19 0.82 -30.01
N ILE A 656 -14.45 -0.30 -29.30
CA ILE A 656 -13.65 -0.74 -28.13
C ILE A 656 -12.16 -0.79 -28.49
N LYS A 657 -11.83 -1.31 -29.67
CA LYS A 657 -10.45 -1.42 -30.16
C LYS A 657 -9.72 -0.07 -30.19
N ASP A 658 -10.40 0.97 -30.63
CA ASP A 658 -9.81 2.31 -30.76
C ASP A 658 -9.61 2.94 -29.37
N LEU A 659 -10.58 2.79 -28.47
CA LEU A 659 -10.49 3.23 -27.09
C LEU A 659 -9.30 2.57 -26.35
N GLU A 660 -9.20 1.25 -26.43
CA GLU A 660 -8.15 0.45 -25.79
C GLU A 660 -6.76 0.77 -26.36
N ARG A 661 -6.70 1.03 -27.67
CA ARG A 661 -5.47 1.46 -28.33
C ARG A 661 -5.00 2.82 -27.81
N GLU A 662 -5.89 3.82 -27.71
CA GLU A 662 -5.56 5.15 -27.19
C GLU A 662 -5.05 5.09 -25.74
N LEU A 663 -5.71 4.32 -24.87
CA LEU A 663 -5.25 4.10 -23.50
C LEU A 663 -3.86 3.43 -23.46
N SER A 664 -3.60 2.49 -24.36
CA SER A 664 -2.32 1.79 -24.43
C SER A 664 -1.19 2.68 -24.97
N LEU A 665 -1.50 3.52 -25.97
CA LEU A 665 -0.55 4.50 -26.51
C LEU A 665 -0.21 5.59 -25.49
N LEU A 666 -1.18 6.00 -24.66
CA LEU A 666 -0.93 6.92 -23.55
C LEU A 666 0.03 6.31 -22.53
N ALA A 667 -0.13 5.02 -22.23
CA ALA A 667 0.79 4.30 -21.35
C ALA A 667 2.19 4.17 -21.98
N ASP A 668 2.30 3.87 -23.27
CA ASP A 668 3.58 3.83 -23.99
C ASP A 668 4.33 5.17 -23.90
N PHE A 669 3.63 6.27 -24.19
CA PHE A 669 4.21 7.61 -24.09
C PHE A 669 4.70 7.90 -22.68
N PHE A 670 3.87 7.59 -21.68
CA PHE A 670 4.17 7.86 -20.27
C PHE A 670 5.41 7.08 -19.81
N VAL A 671 5.50 5.80 -20.12
CA VAL A 671 6.61 4.93 -19.76
C VAL A 671 7.90 5.34 -20.47
N GLN A 672 7.83 5.63 -21.79
CA GLN A 672 8.98 6.11 -22.58
C GLN A 672 9.50 7.47 -22.08
N SER A 673 8.60 8.41 -21.78
CA SER A 673 8.98 9.73 -21.26
C SER A 673 9.54 9.65 -19.84
N THR A 674 8.97 8.82 -18.95
CA THR A 674 9.55 8.56 -17.63
C THR A 674 10.97 8.02 -17.74
N TYR A 675 11.21 7.09 -18.66
CA TYR A 675 12.54 6.54 -18.90
C TYR A 675 13.54 7.61 -19.38
N LYS A 676 13.15 8.44 -20.33
CA LYS A 676 13.97 9.57 -20.83
C LYS A 676 14.32 10.54 -19.70
N ILE A 677 13.34 10.91 -18.85
CA ILE A 677 13.55 11.78 -17.69
C ILE A 677 14.56 11.15 -16.73
N VAL A 678 14.42 9.84 -16.43
CA VAL A 678 15.38 9.13 -15.55
C VAL A 678 16.78 9.13 -16.15
N CYS A 679 16.95 8.86 -17.43
CA CYS A 679 18.24 8.88 -18.10
C CYS A 679 18.87 10.27 -18.07
N SER A 680 18.14 11.30 -18.44
CA SER A 680 18.67 12.68 -18.54
C SER A 680 19.04 13.29 -17.19
N TYR A 681 18.21 13.14 -16.17
CA TYR A 681 18.37 13.85 -14.89
C TYR A 681 18.99 13.02 -13.78
N VAL A 682 18.96 11.68 -13.89
CA VAL A 682 19.40 10.79 -12.80
C VAL A 682 20.73 10.15 -13.07
N THR A 683 20.91 9.65 -14.30
CA THR A 683 22.13 8.94 -14.69
C THR A 683 23.05 9.78 -15.57
N ASN A 684 22.55 10.88 -16.11
CA ASN A 684 23.25 11.72 -17.09
C ASN A 684 23.81 10.90 -18.27
N CYS A 685 23.10 9.85 -18.68
CA CYS A 685 23.45 8.95 -19.77
C CYS A 685 22.44 9.07 -20.91
N ALA A 686 22.88 8.78 -22.12
CA ALA A 686 21.96 8.69 -23.26
C ALA A 686 20.97 7.54 -23.05
N PRO A 687 19.67 7.70 -23.40
CA PRO A 687 18.67 6.64 -23.26
C PRO A 687 19.03 5.31 -23.92
N ASP A 688 19.81 5.34 -25.01
CA ASP A 688 20.22 4.16 -25.76
C ASP A 688 21.52 3.51 -25.24
N SER A 689 22.12 4.07 -24.17
CA SER A 689 23.40 3.56 -23.63
C SER A 689 23.28 2.30 -22.78
N TYR A 690 22.06 1.92 -22.35
CA TYR A 690 21.85 0.74 -21.51
C TYR A 690 21.41 -0.47 -22.33
N PRO A 691 22.10 -1.60 -22.23
CA PRO A 691 21.78 -2.81 -22.99
C PRO A 691 20.63 -3.61 -22.38
N PHE A 692 19.49 -2.96 -22.10
CA PHE A 692 18.29 -3.65 -21.66
C PHE A 692 17.05 -3.24 -22.45
N VAL A 693 16.04 -4.11 -22.40
CA VAL A 693 14.72 -3.90 -23.00
C VAL A 693 13.66 -3.89 -21.92
N VAL A 694 12.75 -2.92 -21.99
CA VAL A 694 11.51 -2.91 -21.22
C VAL A 694 10.40 -3.42 -22.13
N ALA A 695 9.77 -4.52 -21.75
CA ALA A 695 8.67 -5.12 -22.48
C ALA A 695 7.35 -5.01 -21.73
N ALA A 696 6.31 -4.61 -22.46
CA ALA A 696 4.93 -4.66 -22.04
C ALA A 696 4.39 -6.08 -22.18
N MET A 697 3.65 -6.52 -21.20
CA MET A 697 2.94 -7.81 -21.16
C MET A 697 1.44 -7.57 -20.96
N GLY A 698 0.68 -8.66 -20.79
CA GLY A 698 -0.73 -8.59 -20.45
C GLY A 698 -1.55 -7.75 -21.45
N ARG A 699 -2.53 -7.01 -20.97
CA ARG A 699 -3.40 -6.18 -21.81
C ARG A 699 -2.68 -4.99 -22.42
N TRP A 700 -1.69 -4.44 -21.74
CA TRP A 700 -0.87 -3.37 -22.28
C TRP A 700 -0.04 -3.85 -23.48
N GLY A 701 0.53 -5.05 -23.38
CA GLY A 701 1.29 -5.65 -24.49
C GLY A 701 0.47 -5.84 -25.75
N SER A 702 -0.82 -6.17 -25.64
CA SER A 702 -1.73 -6.40 -26.78
C SER A 702 -2.54 -5.17 -27.23
N PHE A 703 -2.28 -3.98 -26.71
CA PHE A 703 -3.08 -2.76 -26.96
C PHE A 703 -4.55 -2.88 -26.53
N GLU A 704 -4.82 -3.58 -25.41
CA GLU A 704 -6.16 -3.84 -24.88
C GLU A 704 -6.34 -3.25 -23.45
N MET A 705 -5.69 -2.11 -23.14
CA MET A 705 -5.78 -1.50 -21.80
C MET A 705 -7.18 -0.95 -21.49
N GLY A 706 -7.60 -1.06 -20.22
CA GLY A 706 -8.70 -0.31 -19.63
C GLY A 706 -8.21 0.88 -18.81
N TYR A 707 -9.14 1.70 -18.31
CA TYR A 707 -8.82 2.91 -17.54
C TYR A 707 -8.05 2.62 -16.25
N ARG A 708 -8.25 1.44 -15.65
CA ARG A 708 -7.60 1.00 -14.40
C ARG A 708 -6.68 -0.21 -14.61
N SER A 709 -6.21 -0.44 -15.83
CA SER A 709 -5.25 -1.51 -16.10
C SER A 709 -3.89 -1.21 -15.49
N ASP A 710 -3.31 -2.21 -14.83
CA ASP A 710 -1.92 -2.19 -14.39
C ASP A 710 -0.99 -2.26 -15.61
N LEU A 711 0.24 -1.80 -15.45
CA LEU A 711 1.30 -2.02 -16.42
C LEU A 711 2.05 -3.31 -16.08
N ASP A 712 1.82 -4.35 -16.87
CA ASP A 712 2.59 -5.60 -16.79
C ASP A 712 3.97 -5.39 -17.43
N LEU A 713 5.05 -5.39 -16.62
CA LEU A 713 6.41 -5.07 -17.03
C LEU A 713 7.38 -6.25 -16.90
N VAL A 714 8.22 -6.44 -17.91
CA VAL A 714 9.38 -7.36 -17.87
C VAL A 714 10.63 -6.62 -18.35
N PHE A 715 11.74 -6.79 -17.61
CA PHE A 715 13.04 -6.19 -17.93
C PHE A 715 14.03 -7.27 -18.34
N VAL A 716 14.57 -7.16 -19.54
CA VAL A 716 15.56 -8.12 -20.08
C VAL A 716 16.87 -7.40 -20.41
N TYR A 717 17.97 -7.84 -19.80
CA TYR A 717 19.31 -7.27 -19.95
C TYR A 717 20.21 -8.15 -20.83
N ASN A 718 20.98 -7.53 -21.72
CA ASN A 718 21.95 -8.23 -22.56
C ASN A 718 23.38 -7.78 -22.27
N PRO A 719 24.22 -8.62 -21.65
CA PRO A 719 25.58 -8.27 -21.24
C PRO A 719 26.62 -8.23 -22.39
N GLN A 720 26.25 -8.37 -23.67
CA GLN A 720 27.20 -8.49 -24.78
C GLN A 720 28.18 -7.32 -24.97
N GLN A 721 28.04 -6.21 -24.22
CA GLN A 721 28.95 -5.06 -24.26
C GLN A 721 29.96 -5.03 -23.09
N ASP A 722 29.76 -5.84 -22.05
CA ASP A 722 30.67 -5.93 -20.90
C ASP A 722 31.49 -7.22 -20.96
N LYS A 723 32.82 -7.11 -20.97
CA LYS A 723 33.78 -8.21 -21.16
C LYS A 723 33.79 -9.26 -20.03
N ASP A 724 33.07 -9.06 -18.93
CA ASP A 724 32.95 -9.96 -17.77
C ASP A 724 31.53 -10.56 -17.55
N GLY A 725 30.77 -10.59 -18.43
CA GLY A 725 29.43 -10.91 -18.94
C GLY A 725 28.51 -11.87 -18.22
N SER A 726 28.56 -12.12 -16.92
CA SER A 726 27.56 -13.00 -16.26
C SER A 726 26.61 -12.32 -15.27
N GLU A 727 26.95 -11.15 -14.74
CA GLU A 727 26.14 -10.48 -13.71
C GLU A 727 25.54 -9.16 -14.22
N ILE A 728 24.29 -8.89 -13.76
CA ILE A 728 23.62 -7.63 -14.03
C ILE A 728 24.25 -6.57 -13.12
N PRO A 729 24.82 -5.47 -13.68
CA PRO A 729 25.39 -4.41 -12.83
C PRO A 729 24.37 -3.86 -11.84
N GLU A 730 24.79 -3.62 -10.61
CA GLU A 730 23.94 -3.05 -9.55
C GLU A 730 23.35 -1.69 -9.97
N SER A 731 24.10 -0.91 -10.77
CA SER A 731 23.64 0.36 -11.33
C SER A 731 22.39 0.19 -12.21
N VAL A 732 22.31 -0.87 -13.01
CA VAL A 732 21.14 -1.20 -13.85
C VAL A 732 19.94 -1.55 -12.98
N THR A 733 20.14 -2.38 -11.96
CA THR A 733 19.07 -2.75 -11.03
C THR A 733 18.52 -1.52 -10.28
N ARG A 734 19.39 -0.64 -9.79
CA ARG A 734 19.01 0.62 -9.13
C ARG A 734 18.27 1.58 -10.08
N LEU A 735 18.72 1.68 -11.32
CA LEU A 735 18.06 2.48 -12.35
C LEU A 735 16.62 2.00 -12.57
N ILE A 736 16.43 0.71 -12.76
CA ILE A 736 15.12 0.10 -13.01
C ILE A 736 14.20 0.24 -11.78
N GLN A 737 14.69 0.02 -10.58
CA GLN A 737 13.93 0.25 -9.34
C GLN A 737 13.43 1.70 -9.26
N ARG A 738 14.30 2.67 -9.56
CA ARG A 738 13.93 4.08 -9.57
C ARG A 738 12.92 4.40 -10.68
N PHE A 739 13.10 3.83 -11.85
CA PHE A 739 12.21 3.97 -12.99
C PHE A 739 10.79 3.46 -12.65
N VAL A 740 10.67 2.24 -12.13
CA VAL A 740 9.39 1.64 -11.72
C VAL A 740 8.70 2.49 -10.64
N ARG A 741 9.47 2.97 -9.65
CA ARG A 741 8.94 3.86 -8.62
C ARG A 741 8.38 5.16 -9.18
N LEU A 742 9.05 5.75 -10.17
CA LEU A 742 8.60 7.00 -10.79
C LEU A 742 7.36 6.79 -11.67
N ILE A 743 7.15 5.60 -12.23
CA ILE A 743 5.89 5.26 -12.93
C ILE A 743 4.72 5.24 -11.94
N SER A 744 4.88 4.60 -10.79
CA SER A 744 3.77 4.33 -9.85
C SER A 744 3.55 5.41 -8.80
N MET A 745 4.58 6.19 -8.46
CA MET A 745 4.50 7.19 -7.40
C MET A 745 3.47 8.28 -7.74
N PRO A 746 2.45 8.52 -6.90
CA PRO A 746 1.55 9.65 -7.07
C PRO A 746 2.29 10.97 -6.83
N LEU A 747 1.95 11.99 -7.63
CA LEU A 747 2.50 13.34 -7.55
C LEU A 747 1.37 14.36 -7.37
N GLN A 748 1.71 15.64 -7.19
CA GLN A 748 0.75 16.72 -7.03
C GLN A 748 -0.21 16.84 -8.23
N GLU A 749 0.26 16.54 -9.45
CA GLU A 749 -0.54 16.53 -10.69
C GLU A 749 -1.25 15.16 -10.93
N GLY A 750 -1.40 14.34 -9.90
CA GLY A 750 -2.21 13.14 -9.89
C GLY A 750 -1.44 11.81 -9.91
N PRO A 751 -2.18 10.68 -10.02
CA PRO A 751 -1.60 9.34 -9.97
C PRO A 751 -0.85 8.97 -11.24
N GLY A 752 0.13 8.05 -11.12
CA GLY A 752 0.75 7.37 -12.24
C GLY A 752 -0.03 6.14 -12.69
N TYR A 753 0.69 5.08 -13.00
CA TYR A 753 0.13 3.76 -13.27
C TYR A 753 0.54 2.80 -12.15
N GLU A 754 -0.33 1.86 -11.80
CA GLU A 754 0.05 0.69 -11.02
C GLU A 754 0.92 -0.22 -11.90
N VAL A 755 1.94 -0.86 -11.29
CA VAL A 755 2.90 -1.71 -12.01
C VAL A 755 2.82 -3.13 -11.50
N ASP A 756 2.65 -4.08 -12.41
CA ASP A 756 2.71 -5.51 -12.13
C ASP A 756 3.93 -6.15 -12.84
N MET A 757 4.74 -6.86 -12.08
CA MET A 757 5.91 -7.55 -12.62
C MET A 757 5.86 -9.08 -12.39
N ARG A 758 4.69 -9.61 -12.04
CA ARG A 758 4.51 -11.05 -11.77
C ARG A 758 4.64 -11.94 -13.01
N LEU A 759 4.54 -11.36 -14.21
CA LEU A 759 4.71 -12.08 -15.48
C LEU A 759 6.17 -12.26 -15.91
N ARG A 760 7.15 -11.85 -15.09
CA ARG A 760 8.56 -12.15 -15.33
C ARG A 760 8.89 -13.61 -15.04
N PRO A 761 9.99 -14.17 -15.63
CA PRO A 761 10.45 -15.52 -15.32
C PRO A 761 10.52 -15.78 -13.81
N THR A 762 9.97 -16.92 -13.38
CA THR A 762 9.82 -17.32 -11.95
C THR A 762 8.91 -16.41 -11.10
N GLY A 763 8.17 -15.48 -11.71
CA GLY A 763 7.19 -14.64 -11.01
C GLY A 763 7.83 -13.78 -9.91
N ASN A 764 7.19 -13.72 -8.75
CA ASN A 764 7.68 -12.95 -7.59
C ASN A 764 9.00 -13.46 -7.00
N TYR A 765 9.38 -14.70 -7.31
CA TYR A 765 10.62 -15.32 -6.82
C TYR A 765 11.84 -15.00 -7.71
N GLY A 766 11.62 -14.44 -8.90
CA GLY A 766 12.68 -14.09 -9.84
C GLY A 766 13.29 -12.71 -9.58
N PRO A 767 14.51 -12.48 -10.10
CA PRO A 767 15.13 -11.17 -10.05
C PRO A 767 14.30 -10.13 -10.82
N LEU A 768 14.41 -8.86 -10.42
CA LEU A 768 13.70 -7.74 -11.07
C LEU A 768 14.05 -7.64 -12.55
N VAL A 769 15.31 -7.87 -12.87
CA VAL A 769 15.88 -7.85 -14.23
C VAL A 769 16.43 -9.23 -14.52
N VAL A 770 16.15 -9.78 -15.68
CA VAL A 770 16.69 -11.07 -16.12
C VAL A 770 17.67 -10.87 -17.25
N THR A 771 18.76 -11.65 -17.29
CA THR A 771 19.64 -11.65 -18.47
C THR A 771 18.93 -12.31 -19.65
N TYR A 772 19.29 -11.93 -20.87
CA TYR A 772 18.72 -12.55 -22.08
C TYR A 772 18.87 -14.08 -22.07
N SER A 773 20.03 -14.59 -21.68
CA SER A 773 20.29 -16.03 -21.59
C SER A 773 19.41 -16.74 -20.56
N ALA A 774 19.23 -16.15 -19.38
CA ALA A 774 18.35 -16.70 -18.34
C ALA A 774 16.86 -16.65 -18.76
N TRP A 775 16.44 -15.56 -19.43
CA TRP A 775 15.10 -15.43 -20.00
C TRP A 775 14.84 -16.50 -21.06
N GLU A 776 15.81 -16.71 -21.97
CA GLU A 776 15.73 -17.70 -23.04
C GLU A 776 15.69 -19.13 -22.48
N GLU A 777 16.59 -19.48 -21.56
CA GLU A 777 16.61 -20.80 -20.90
C GLU A 777 15.31 -21.10 -20.17
N TYR A 778 14.76 -20.10 -19.49
CA TYR A 778 13.51 -20.25 -18.75
C TYR A 778 12.38 -20.67 -19.67
N TYR A 779 12.11 -19.92 -20.74
CA TYR A 779 11.02 -20.23 -21.66
C TYR A 779 11.28 -21.46 -22.53
N GLU A 780 12.53 -21.84 -22.72
CA GLU A 780 12.88 -23.08 -23.46
C GLU A 780 12.66 -24.35 -22.62
N ARG A 781 12.93 -24.28 -21.28
CA ARG A 781 13.03 -25.51 -20.46
C ARG A 781 12.10 -25.56 -19.24
N LYS A 782 11.71 -24.43 -18.69
CA LYS A 782 11.06 -24.36 -17.36
C LYS A 782 9.65 -23.80 -17.38
N ALA A 783 9.30 -22.96 -18.36
CA ALA A 783 8.03 -22.26 -18.40
C ALA A 783 6.83 -23.20 -18.58
N ASP A 784 5.79 -23.00 -17.79
CA ASP A 784 4.49 -23.68 -17.95
C ASP A 784 3.73 -23.11 -19.17
N ILE A 785 2.75 -23.82 -19.64
CA ILE A 785 1.92 -23.44 -20.80
C ILE A 785 1.27 -22.07 -20.63
N TRP A 786 0.82 -21.73 -19.44
CA TRP A 786 0.20 -20.42 -19.18
C TRP A 786 1.20 -19.25 -19.27
N GLU A 787 2.47 -19.49 -18.92
CA GLU A 787 3.53 -18.48 -19.05
C GLU A 787 3.90 -18.26 -20.52
N ILE A 788 3.93 -19.35 -21.30
CA ILE A 788 4.08 -19.28 -22.75
C ILE A 788 2.89 -18.56 -23.39
N ALA A 789 1.67 -18.81 -22.92
CA ALA A 789 0.48 -18.09 -23.35
C ALA A 789 0.56 -16.59 -23.03
N SER A 790 1.21 -16.20 -21.94
CA SER A 790 1.44 -14.77 -21.62
C SER A 790 2.40 -14.09 -22.61
N LEU A 791 3.40 -14.82 -23.15
CA LEU A 791 4.30 -14.30 -24.19
C LEU A 791 3.61 -13.94 -25.51
N LEU A 792 2.42 -14.48 -25.79
CA LEU A 792 1.64 -14.03 -26.94
C LEU A 792 1.35 -12.52 -26.94
N ARG A 793 1.41 -11.89 -25.77
CA ARG A 793 1.19 -10.47 -25.56
C ARG A 793 2.49 -9.69 -25.29
N PHE A 794 3.65 -10.33 -25.48
CA PHE A 794 4.96 -9.71 -25.25
C PHE A 794 5.25 -8.65 -26.32
N ARG A 795 5.47 -7.39 -25.88
CA ARG A 795 5.75 -6.26 -26.76
C ARG A 795 6.83 -5.36 -26.17
N PRO A 796 8.05 -5.34 -26.71
CA PRO A 796 9.07 -4.38 -26.32
C PRO A 796 8.62 -2.92 -26.56
N VAL A 797 8.83 -2.06 -25.57
CA VAL A 797 8.41 -0.64 -25.58
C VAL A 797 9.62 0.30 -25.52
N ILE A 798 10.69 -0.12 -24.82
CA ILE A 798 11.95 0.62 -24.70
C ILE A 798 13.09 -0.36 -24.91
N GLY A 799 14.15 0.06 -25.59
CA GLY A 799 15.39 -0.71 -25.76
C GLY A 799 16.08 -0.48 -27.09
N HIS A 800 17.32 -0.98 -27.18
CA HIS A 800 18.09 -0.93 -28.41
C HIS A 800 17.45 -1.80 -29.50
N MET A 801 17.35 -1.27 -30.72
CA MET A 801 16.59 -1.88 -31.81
C MET A 801 16.97 -3.35 -32.10
N GLU A 802 18.24 -3.66 -32.12
CA GLU A 802 18.74 -5.03 -32.38
C GLU A 802 18.23 -6.01 -31.31
N MET A 803 18.30 -5.61 -30.03
CA MET A 803 17.84 -6.43 -28.90
C MET A 803 16.31 -6.58 -28.92
N VAL A 804 15.58 -5.50 -29.25
CA VAL A 804 14.13 -5.48 -29.40
C VAL A 804 13.70 -6.50 -30.45
N GLU A 805 14.30 -6.48 -31.63
CA GLU A 805 13.95 -7.43 -32.71
C GLU A 805 14.34 -8.88 -32.35
N LYS A 806 15.49 -9.07 -31.73
CA LYS A 806 15.90 -10.38 -31.25
C LYS A 806 14.92 -10.98 -30.27
N LEU A 807 14.47 -10.20 -29.28
CA LEU A 807 13.48 -10.63 -28.29
C LEU A 807 12.11 -10.91 -28.92
N LYS A 808 11.65 -10.05 -29.84
CA LYS A 808 10.38 -10.28 -30.55
C LYS A 808 10.40 -11.61 -31.31
N HIS A 809 11.47 -11.86 -32.07
CA HIS A 809 11.60 -13.11 -32.82
C HIS A 809 11.61 -14.31 -31.86
N ARG A 810 12.39 -14.26 -30.81
CA ARG A 810 12.51 -15.37 -29.88
C ARG A 810 11.21 -15.63 -29.07
N ALA A 811 10.54 -14.57 -28.62
CA ALA A 811 9.22 -14.70 -27.98
C ALA A 811 8.20 -15.38 -28.92
N ARG A 812 8.18 -14.94 -30.18
CA ARG A 812 7.35 -15.55 -31.21
C ARG A 812 7.68 -17.03 -31.42
N ASP A 813 8.97 -17.38 -31.50
CA ASP A 813 9.40 -18.78 -31.65
C ASP A 813 8.92 -19.65 -30.49
N PHE A 814 9.00 -19.16 -29.24
CA PHE A 814 8.49 -19.88 -28.08
C PHE A 814 6.97 -20.09 -28.14
N CYS A 815 6.21 -19.08 -28.55
CA CYS A 815 4.76 -19.18 -28.67
C CYS A 815 4.32 -20.18 -29.72
N PHE A 816 4.99 -20.19 -30.90
CA PHE A 816 4.56 -20.98 -32.05
C PHE A 816 5.33 -22.30 -32.25
N GLN A 817 5.88 -22.87 -31.19
CA GLN A 817 6.38 -24.25 -31.20
C GLN A 817 5.25 -25.25 -31.41
N ASN A 818 5.60 -26.43 -31.98
CA ASN A 818 4.61 -27.48 -32.29
C ASN A 818 4.13 -28.18 -30.99
N ARG A 819 3.02 -27.70 -30.41
CA ARG A 819 2.39 -28.26 -29.21
C ARG A 819 1.04 -28.86 -29.56
N HIS A 820 0.72 -30.02 -28.95
CA HIS A 820 -0.59 -30.63 -29.12
C HIS A 820 -1.69 -29.77 -28.48
N PHE A 821 -2.69 -29.41 -29.26
CA PHE A 821 -3.80 -28.57 -28.82
C PHE A 821 -4.50 -29.10 -27.56
N GLU A 822 -4.74 -30.39 -27.50
CA GLU A 822 -5.41 -31.05 -26.39
C GLU A 822 -4.68 -30.84 -25.05
N ASN A 823 -3.35 -30.95 -25.05
CA ASN A 823 -2.52 -30.72 -23.86
C ASN A 823 -2.55 -29.26 -23.41
N VAL A 824 -2.46 -28.34 -24.39
CA VAL A 824 -2.54 -26.88 -24.10
C VAL A 824 -3.90 -26.54 -23.54
N LEU A 825 -4.97 -26.99 -24.19
CA LEU A 825 -6.34 -26.70 -23.75
C LEU A 825 -6.63 -27.30 -22.37
N LYS A 826 -6.24 -28.56 -22.16
CA LYS A 826 -6.42 -29.25 -20.85
C LYS A 826 -5.79 -28.43 -19.72
N ARG A 827 -4.54 -27.95 -19.91
CA ARG A 827 -3.84 -27.16 -18.90
C ARG A 827 -4.50 -25.81 -18.64
N LEU A 828 -5.04 -25.14 -19.66
CA LEU A 828 -5.78 -23.89 -19.51
C LEU A 828 -7.16 -24.11 -18.86
N CYS A 829 -7.85 -25.22 -19.16
CA CYS A 829 -9.11 -25.61 -18.47
C CYS A 829 -8.87 -25.88 -16.98
N GLU A 830 -7.80 -26.58 -16.62
CA GLU A 830 -7.40 -26.83 -15.22
C GLU A 830 -7.11 -25.51 -14.50
N LEU A 831 -6.38 -24.60 -15.14
CA LEU A 831 -6.09 -23.26 -14.61
C LEU A 831 -7.37 -22.45 -14.40
N LYS A 832 -8.28 -22.43 -15.38
CA LYS A 832 -9.57 -21.74 -15.28
C LYS A 832 -10.41 -22.28 -14.12
N GLY A 833 -10.46 -23.60 -13.94
CA GLY A 833 -11.16 -24.23 -12.82
C GLY A 833 -10.61 -23.86 -11.45
N ARG A 834 -9.28 -23.67 -11.32
CA ARG A 834 -8.65 -23.16 -10.10
C ARG A 834 -8.98 -21.69 -9.88
N ILE A 835 -8.88 -20.84 -10.90
CA ILE A 835 -9.22 -19.41 -10.84
C ILE A 835 -10.67 -19.23 -10.37
N GLU A 836 -11.62 -20.01 -10.90
CA GLU A 836 -13.02 -19.94 -10.47
C GLU A 836 -13.20 -20.24 -8.98
N LYS A 837 -12.51 -21.26 -8.46
CA LYS A 837 -12.62 -21.66 -7.05
C LYS A 837 -11.94 -20.70 -6.08
N GLU A 838 -10.82 -20.12 -6.47
CA GLU A 838 -9.94 -19.38 -5.58
C GLU A 838 -10.13 -17.84 -5.65
N ARG A 839 -10.64 -17.34 -6.80
CA ARG A 839 -10.66 -15.91 -7.09
C ARG A 839 -12.02 -15.35 -7.48
N THR A 840 -13.08 -16.16 -7.53
CA THR A 840 -14.42 -15.66 -7.86
C THR A 840 -15.44 -16.06 -6.80
N ASN A 841 -16.25 -15.09 -6.37
CA ASN A 841 -17.34 -15.29 -5.43
C ASN A 841 -18.62 -14.78 -6.10
N GLU A 842 -19.19 -15.56 -7.04
CA GLU A 842 -20.38 -15.17 -7.81
C GLU A 842 -21.64 -15.67 -7.16
N ASP A 843 -22.67 -14.81 -7.14
CA ASP A 843 -24.02 -15.17 -6.73
C ASP A 843 -25.08 -14.63 -7.75
N GLU A 844 -26.38 -14.70 -7.40
CA GLU A 844 -27.45 -14.20 -8.27
C GLU A 844 -27.41 -12.68 -8.49
N ASN A 845 -26.76 -11.93 -7.60
CA ASN A 845 -26.74 -10.46 -7.60
C ASN A 845 -25.36 -9.87 -7.98
N ALA A 846 -24.30 -10.67 -7.97
CA ALA A 846 -22.95 -10.22 -8.27
C ALA A 846 -22.20 -11.22 -9.17
N ILE A 847 -21.48 -10.72 -10.17
CA ILE A 847 -20.70 -11.49 -11.13
C ILE A 847 -19.31 -10.92 -11.31
N HIS A 848 -18.35 -11.80 -11.61
CA HIS A 848 -16.98 -11.42 -11.98
C HIS A 848 -16.84 -11.46 -13.51
N ILE A 849 -16.93 -10.30 -14.17
CA ILE A 849 -16.98 -10.18 -15.65
C ILE A 849 -15.77 -10.83 -16.32
N LYS A 850 -14.57 -10.71 -15.73
CA LYS A 850 -13.34 -11.23 -16.32
C LYS A 850 -13.12 -12.72 -16.01
N LEU A 851 -13.10 -13.07 -14.72
CA LEU A 851 -12.65 -14.38 -14.24
C LEU A 851 -13.78 -15.37 -13.97
N GLY A 852 -15.03 -14.89 -13.84
CA GLY A 852 -16.18 -15.71 -13.52
C GLY A 852 -16.60 -16.65 -14.65
N ARG A 853 -17.67 -17.42 -14.41
CA ARG A 853 -18.22 -18.36 -15.39
C ARG A 853 -18.80 -17.61 -16.59
N GLY A 854 -18.35 -17.98 -17.81
CA GLY A 854 -18.71 -17.25 -19.02
C GLY A 854 -18.10 -15.86 -19.07
N GLY A 855 -16.98 -15.63 -18.38
CA GLY A 855 -16.24 -14.37 -18.40
C GLY A 855 -15.23 -14.29 -19.55
N LEU A 856 -14.64 -13.11 -19.69
CA LEU A 856 -13.73 -12.80 -20.81
C LEU A 856 -12.54 -13.76 -20.92
N VAL A 857 -12.02 -14.28 -19.80
CA VAL A 857 -10.85 -15.18 -19.78
C VAL A 857 -11.10 -16.49 -20.56
N GLU A 858 -12.34 -16.97 -20.66
CA GLU A 858 -12.65 -18.19 -21.42
C GLU A 858 -12.40 -17.98 -22.93
N LEU A 859 -12.77 -16.84 -23.47
CA LEU A 859 -12.48 -16.48 -24.86
C LEU A 859 -10.99 -16.16 -25.07
N GLU A 860 -10.35 -15.49 -24.12
CA GLU A 860 -8.91 -15.23 -24.13
C GLU A 860 -8.11 -16.54 -24.18
N PHE A 861 -8.45 -17.51 -23.33
CA PHE A 861 -7.78 -18.82 -23.30
C PHE A 861 -8.02 -19.63 -24.57
N TRP A 862 -9.21 -19.54 -25.15
CA TRP A 862 -9.45 -20.18 -26.44
C TRP A 862 -8.59 -19.62 -27.56
N CYS A 863 -8.48 -18.29 -27.67
CA CYS A 863 -7.60 -17.63 -28.62
C CYS A 863 -6.14 -18.04 -28.41
N GLN A 864 -5.66 -18.01 -27.16
CA GLN A 864 -4.30 -18.39 -26.81
C GLN A 864 -4.01 -19.87 -27.11
N ALA A 865 -4.90 -20.80 -26.75
CA ALA A 865 -4.74 -22.22 -27.05
C ALA A 865 -4.66 -22.48 -28.55
N THR A 866 -5.49 -21.79 -29.35
CA THR A 866 -5.47 -21.91 -30.81
C THR A 866 -4.18 -21.38 -31.41
N ALA A 867 -3.73 -20.21 -30.94
CA ALA A 867 -2.48 -19.59 -31.42
C ALA A 867 -1.26 -20.46 -31.17
N ILE A 868 -1.11 -20.99 -29.93
CA ILE A 868 0.04 -21.81 -29.53
C ILE A 868 0.09 -23.14 -30.32
N SER A 869 -1.07 -23.74 -30.63
CA SER A 869 -1.13 -25.12 -31.16
C SER A 869 -1.14 -25.22 -32.67
N ARG A 870 -1.76 -24.24 -33.37
CA ARG A 870 -2.06 -24.38 -34.81
C ARG A 870 -1.11 -23.62 -35.74
N ARG A 871 -0.11 -22.90 -35.21
CA ARG A 871 0.84 -22.06 -36.00
C ARG A 871 0.14 -21.19 -37.05
N VAL A 872 -0.90 -20.53 -36.64
CA VAL A 872 -1.74 -19.74 -37.56
C VAL A 872 -1.00 -18.48 -37.98
N SER A 873 -0.51 -18.46 -39.19
CA SER A 873 0.27 -17.34 -39.78
C SER A 873 -0.54 -16.03 -39.82
N SER A 874 -1.86 -16.11 -39.80
CA SER A 874 -2.77 -14.97 -39.79
C SER A 874 -2.98 -14.33 -38.41
N LEU A 875 -2.52 -14.96 -37.32
CA LEU A 875 -2.56 -14.38 -36.01
C LEU A 875 -1.32 -13.54 -35.76
N ASN A 876 -1.57 -12.27 -35.46
CA ASN A 876 -0.51 -11.29 -35.22
C ASN A 876 0.15 -11.53 -33.85
N HIS A 877 1.40 -11.12 -33.72
CA HIS A 877 2.10 -11.01 -32.44
C HIS A 877 2.56 -9.55 -32.26
N PRO A 878 2.19 -8.89 -31.16
CA PRO A 878 1.43 -9.37 -29.99
C PRO A 878 -0.05 -9.70 -30.32
N LEU A 879 -0.60 -10.69 -29.62
CA LEU A 879 -1.95 -11.21 -29.83
C LEU A 879 -3.00 -10.35 -29.14
N SER A 880 -3.84 -9.63 -29.91
CA SER A 880 -5.07 -9.02 -29.42
C SER A 880 -6.23 -10.01 -29.54
N VAL A 881 -7.04 -10.14 -28.48
CA VAL A 881 -8.25 -10.99 -28.52
C VAL A 881 -9.29 -10.41 -29.48
N THR A 882 -9.42 -9.10 -29.51
CA THR A 882 -10.35 -8.39 -30.41
C THR A 882 -10.08 -8.72 -31.88
N ASP A 883 -8.82 -8.81 -32.29
CA ASP A 883 -8.43 -9.15 -33.66
C ASP A 883 -8.39 -10.65 -33.93
N SER A 884 -8.07 -11.45 -32.91
CA SER A 884 -7.84 -12.88 -33.04
C SER A 884 -9.14 -13.70 -32.95
N LEU A 885 -10.09 -13.26 -32.15
CA LEU A 885 -11.33 -14.03 -31.92
C LEU A 885 -12.13 -14.31 -33.21
N PRO A 886 -12.34 -13.34 -34.13
CA PRO A 886 -13.01 -13.62 -35.39
C PRO A 886 -12.30 -14.74 -36.21
N ILE A 887 -10.96 -14.67 -36.28
CA ILE A 887 -10.13 -15.65 -37.00
C ILE A 887 -10.22 -17.03 -36.36
N VAL A 888 -10.17 -17.07 -35.02
CA VAL A 888 -10.30 -18.31 -34.26
C VAL A 888 -11.66 -18.97 -34.49
N LEU A 889 -12.75 -18.20 -34.41
CA LEU A 889 -14.10 -18.71 -34.65
C LEU A 889 -14.28 -19.26 -36.07
N GLU A 890 -13.64 -18.63 -37.07
CA GLU A 890 -13.63 -19.14 -38.46
C GLU A 890 -12.83 -20.41 -38.57
N LEU A 891 -11.63 -20.49 -38.01
CA LEU A 891 -10.78 -21.70 -38.01
C LEU A 891 -11.45 -22.92 -37.35
N TRP A 892 -12.32 -22.68 -36.40
CA TRP A 892 -13.11 -23.72 -35.72
C TRP A 892 -14.46 -23.98 -36.37
N GLN A 893 -14.73 -23.37 -37.56
CA GLN A 893 -15.95 -23.56 -38.35
C GLN A 893 -17.23 -23.33 -37.53
N ILE A 894 -17.20 -22.30 -36.66
CA ILE A 894 -18.35 -21.91 -35.86
C ILE A 894 -19.41 -21.31 -36.78
N SER A 895 -20.69 -21.67 -36.52
CA SER A 895 -21.80 -21.19 -37.33
C SER A 895 -21.86 -19.64 -37.31
N GLU A 896 -22.28 -18.99 -38.39
CA GLU A 896 -22.37 -17.51 -38.47
C GLU A 896 -23.29 -16.89 -37.41
N SER A 897 -24.29 -17.62 -36.96
CA SER A 897 -25.17 -17.21 -35.87
C SER A 897 -24.43 -17.15 -34.52
N GLU A 898 -23.75 -18.24 -34.18
CA GLU A 898 -22.99 -18.38 -32.94
C GLU A 898 -21.75 -17.46 -32.94
N LYS A 899 -21.06 -17.33 -34.09
CA LYS A 899 -19.94 -16.39 -34.30
C LYS A 899 -20.36 -14.96 -33.94
N ARG A 900 -21.51 -14.50 -34.49
CA ARG A 900 -22.05 -13.16 -34.17
C ARG A 900 -22.38 -13.00 -32.69
N GLU A 901 -22.94 -14.02 -32.07
CA GLU A 901 -23.27 -14.01 -30.65
C GLU A 901 -22.04 -13.91 -29.75
N LEU A 902 -20.99 -14.72 -30.00
CA LEU A 902 -19.75 -14.72 -29.21
C LEU A 902 -18.95 -13.41 -29.39
N LEU A 903 -18.86 -12.88 -30.61
CA LEU A 903 -18.23 -11.59 -30.88
C LEU A 903 -18.97 -10.45 -30.16
N LYS A 904 -20.30 -10.50 -30.17
CA LYS A 904 -21.13 -9.55 -29.46
C LYS A 904 -20.97 -9.66 -27.96
N ALA A 905 -20.96 -10.89 -27.43
CA ALA A 905 -20.74 -11.15 -26.02
C ALA A 905 -19.39 -10.57 -25.54
N TYR A 906 -18.32 -10.77 -26.32
CA TYR A 906 -17.02 -10.21 -26.03
C TYR A 906 -17.05 -8.67 -26.00
N SER A 907 -17.59 -8.04 -27.06
CA SER A 907 -17.68 -6.56 -27.16
C SER A 907 -18.47 -5.95 -26.00
N VAL A 908 -19.66 -6.51 -25.67
CA VAL A 908 -20.52 -6.03 -24.61
C VAL A 908 -19.84 -6.15 -23.24
N LEU A 909 -19.25 -7.32 -22.92
CA LEU A 909 -18.56 -7.52 -21.65
C LEU A 909 -17.31 -6.62 -21.52
N ARG A 910 -16.58 -6.38 -22.60
CA ARG A 910 -15.44 -5.43 -22.59
C ARG A 910 -15.92 -4.00 -22.37
N ARG A 911 -16.97 -3.56 -23.06
CA ARG A 911 -17.58 -2.24 -22.86
C ARG A 911 -18.03 -2.08 -21.40
N LEU A 912 -18.71 -3.09 -20.86
CA LEU A 912 -19.18 -3.08 -19.49
C LEU A 912 -18.01 -2.96 -18.49
N GLN A 913 -16.89 -3.64 -18.74
CA GLN A 913 -15.69 -3.52 -17.93
C GLN A 913 -15.17 -2.07 -17.91
N HIS A 914 -15.06 -1.40 -19.07
CA HIS A 914 -14.65 0.00 -19.14
C HIS A 914 -15.62 0.93 -18.36
N ARG A 915 -16.93 0.66 -18.42
CA ARG A 915 -17.93 1.46 -17.69
C ARG A 915 -17.80 1.28 -16.17
N ILE A 916 -17.47 0.10 -15.70
CA ILE A 916 -17.20 -0.17 -14.27
C ILE A 916 -15.92 0.55 -13.81
N ASP A 917 -14.88 0.54 -14.62
CA ASP A 917 -13.66 1.30 -14.36
C ASP A 917 -13.98 2.79 -14.16
N LEU A 918 -14.82 3.38 -15.02
CA LEU A 918 -15.27 4.77 -14.92
C LEU A 918 -16.11 5.07 -13.67
N LEU A 919 -16.82 4.08 -13.10
CA LEU A 919 -17.47 4.20 -11.79
C LEU A 919 -16.44 4.27 -10.64
N GLY A 920 -15.16 3.95 -10.89
CA GLY A 920 -14.15 3.86 -9.84
C GLY A 920 -14.25 2.60 -8.98
N LYS A 921 -15.03 1.58 -9.42
CA LYS A 921 -15.21 0.30 -8.73
C LYS A 921 -14.23 -0.75 -9.24
N ASN A 922 -13.95 -1.77 -8.42
CA ASN A 922 -13.19 -2.93 -8.85
C ASN A 922 -14.05 -3.83 -9.74
N VAL A 923 -13.44 -4.31 -10.83
CA VAL A 923 -14.09 -5.20 -11.82
C VAL A 923 -14.44 -6.57 -11.24
N GLU A 924 -13.94 -6.86 -10.03
CA GLU A 924 -14.05 -8.17 -9.39
C GLU A 924 -15.45 -8.49 -8.87
N GLU A 925 -16.28 -7.46 -8.61
CA GLU A 925 -17.64 -7.64 -8.06
C GLU A 925 -18.61 -6.67 -8.75
N PHE A 926 -19.07 -7.04 -9.95
CA PHE A 926 -20.10 -6.26 -10.64
C PHE A 926 -21.48 -6.73 -10.18
N SER A 927 -22.27 -5.80 -9.62
CA SER A 927 -23.59 -6.06 -9.07
C SER A 927 -24.72 -5.53 -9.97
N ARG A 928 -25.93 -6.04 -9.72
CA ARG A 928 -27.14 -5.52 -10.36
C ARG A 928 -27.35 -4.03 -10.04
N GLU A 929 -26.98 -3.58 -8.84
CA GLU A 929 -27.07 -2.17 -8.43
C GLU A 929 -26.09 -1.30 -9.24
N ASP A 930 -24.91 -1.82 -9.58
CA ASP A 930 -23.94 -1.13 -10.43
C ASP A 930 -24.49 -0.92 -11.84
N LEU A 931 -25.19 -1.90 -12.39
CA LEU A 931 -25.85 -1.77 -13.69
C LEU A 931 -26.89 -0.65 -13.69
N GLU A 932 -27.72 -0.57 -12.65
CA GLU A 932 -28.71 0.51 -12.51
C GLU A 932 -28.02 1.88 -12.32
N THR A 933 -26.91 1.91 -11.59
CA THR A 933 -26.09 3.13 -11.46
C THR A 933 -25.51 3.58 -12.80
N LEU A 934 -25.02 2.66 -13.63
CA LEU A 934 -24.53 2.97 -14.99
C LEU A 934 -25.64 3.54 -15.88
N LYS A 935 -26.85 2.99 -15.81
CA LYS A 935 -28.02 3.51 -16.55
C LYS A 935 -28.38 4.92 -16.06
N LEU A 936 -28.45 5.11 -14.74
CA LEU A 936 -28.79 6.39 -14.14
C LEU A 936 -27.81 7.50 -14.54
N LEU A 937 -26.50 7.19 -14.61
CA LEU A 937 -25.45 8.11 -15.05
C LEU A 937 -25.38 8.28 -16.57
N GLY A 938 -26.22 7.59 -17.34
CA GLY A 938 -26.23 7.62 -18.79
C GLY A 938 -24.94 7.05 -19.43
N LEU A 939 -24.30 6.12 -18.72
CA LEU A 939 -23.12 5.39 -19.19
C LEU A 939 -23.46 4.03 -19.82
N TRP A 940 -24.74 3.59 -19.74
CA TRP A 940 -25.25 2.34 -20.30
C TRP A 940 -26.66 2.54 -20.89
N GLY A 941 -26.99 1.83 -21.98
CA GLY A 941 -28.32 1.84 -22.56
C GLY A 941 -28.59 2.95 -23.60
N LYS A 942 -27.60 3.76 -23.95
CA LYS A 942 -27.73 4.85 -24.94
C LYS A 942 -27.11 4.58 -26.31
N ASP A 943 -26.45 3.45 -26.49
CA ASP A 943 -25.81 3.06 -27.74
C ASP A 943 -26.43 1.78 -28.31
N ALA A 944 -26.28 1.56 -29.64
CA ALA A 944 -26.85 0.39 -30.34
C ALA A 944 -26.39 -0.97 -29.76
N ASP A 945 -25.26 -0.97 -29.05
CA ASP A 945 -24.69 -2.16 -28.42
C ASP A 945 -25.30 -2.43 -27.03
N SER A 946 -25.47 -1.38 -26.19
CA SER A 946 -26.02 -1.49 -24.84
C SER A 946 -27.56 -1.42 -24.85
N GLU A 947 -28.18 -0.85 -25.88
CA GLU A 947 -29.63 -0.71 -26.00
C GLU A 947 -30.38 -2.08 -26.05
N LYS A 948 -29.72 -3.13 -26.57
CA LYS A 948 -30.25 -4.51 -26.63
C LYS A 948 -29.93 -5.37 -25.41
N TYR A 949 -29.00 -4.93 -24.54
CA TYR A 949 -28.51 -5.67 -23.39
C TYR A 949 -28.60 -4.83 -22.11
N GLN A 950 -29.80 -4.27 -21.91
CA GLN A 950 -30.04 -3.35 -20.79
C GLN A 950 -30.22 -4.07 -19.45
N ASP A 951 -30.71 -5.32 -19.49
CA ASP A 951 -31.09 -6.01 -18.28
C ASP A 951 -30.02 -6.98 -17.77
N TRP A 952 -30.02 -7.19 -16.46
CA TRP A 952 -29.17 -8.15 -15.79
C TRP A 952 -29.29 -9.55 -16.41
N HIS A 953 -30.49 -9.94 -16.81
CA HIS A 953 -30.74 -11.23 -17.48
C HIS A 953 -30.04 -11.35 -18.85
N ASP A 954 -29.93 -10.27 -19.60
CA ASP A 954 -29.25 -10.26 -20.92
C ASP A 954 -27.74 -10.48 -20.77
N ILE A 955 -27.14 -9.85 -19.77
CA ILE A 955 -25.71 -10.05 -19.45
C ILE A 955 -25.46 -11.53 -19.09
N HIS A 956 -26.32 -12.13 -18.28
CA HIS A 956 -26.25 -13.56 -17.95
C HIS A 956 -26.45 -14.46 -19.17
N ARG A 957 -27.30 -14.06 -20.12
CA ARG A 957 -27.47 -14.82 -21.37
C ARG A 957 -26.18 -14.82 -22.20
N LEU A 958 -25.56 -13.66 -22.38
CA LEU A 958 -24.27 -13.56 -23.07
C LEU A 958 -23.18 -14.39 -22.42
N ARG A 959 -23.09 -14.36 -21.10
CA ARG A 959 -22.13 -15.18 -20.34
C ARG A 959 -22.39 -16.68 -20.50
N ARG A 960 -23.66 -17.09 -20.53
CA ARG A 960 -24.03 -18.49 -20.77
C ARG A 960 -23.60 -18.98 -22.14
N SER A 961 -23.70 -18.18 -23.21
CA SER A 961 -23.24 -18.61 -24.54
C SER A 961 -21.73 -18.84 -24.58
N ILE A 962 -20.93 -17.96 -23.94
CA ILE A 962 -19.49 -18.15 -23.79
C ILE A 962 -19.19 -19.45 -23.01
N ARG A 963 -19.86 -19.62 -21.85
CA ARG A 963 -19.63 -20.78 -20.97
C ARG A 963 -19.95 -22.09 -21.63
N THR A 964 -21.10 -22.18 -22.30
CA THR A 964 -21.53 -23.39 -23.03
C THR A 964 -20.47 -23.80 -24.05
N ARG A 965 -19.94 -22.83 -24.80
CA ARG A 965 -18.90 -23.09 -25.81
C ARG A 965 -17.59 -23.52 -25.19
N TRP A 966 -17.16 -22.85 -24.11
CA TRP A 966 -15.96 -23.21 -23.38
C TRP A 966 -16.02 -24.65 -22.81
N GLU A 967 -17.12 -25.02 -22.21
CA GLU A 967 -17.34 -26.37 -21.69
C GLU A 967 -17.32 -27.43 -22.81
N GLN A 968 -17.96 -27.17 -23.95
CA GLN A 968 -17.89 -28.06 -25.12
C GLN A 968 -16.43 -28.25 -25.56
N LEU A 969 -15.66 -27.19 -25.69
CA LEU A 969 -14.22 -27.26 -26.03
C LEU A 969 -13.43 -28.11 -25.04
N CYS A 970 -13.65 -27.92 -23.74
CA CYS A 970 -12.99 -28.69 -22.70
C CYS A 970 -13.38 -30.15 -22.69
N HIS A 971 -14.67 -30.52 -22.97
CA HIS A 971 -15.16 -31.88 -22.97
C HIS A 971 -14.84 -32.64 -24.25
N GLU A 972 -15.04 -32.06 -25.43
CA GLU A 972 -14.84 -32.70 -26.73
C GLU A 972 -13.40 -33.10 -27.00
N LYS A 973 -12.42 -32.40 -26.42
CA LYS A 973 -10.99 -32.51 -26.72
C LYS A 973 -10.14 -33.08 -25.58
N THR A 974 -10.68 -33.21 -24.38
CA THR A 974 -9.96 -33.82 -23.24
C THR A 974 -10.23 -35.32 -23.05
N GLY A 975 -10.99 -35.96 -23.96
CA GLY A 975 -11.20 -37.42 -23.99
C GLY A 975 -11.86 -37.93 -22.73
N GLY A 976 -13.13 -37.63 -22.53
CA GLY A 976 -13.93 -38.20 -21.46
C GLY A 976 -14.14 -39.67 -21.67
N LYS A 977 -13.34 -40.53 -21.03
CA LYS A 977 -13.82 -41.81 -20.54
C LYS A 977 -14.35 -41.58 -19.14
N GLN A 978 -15.68 -41.83 -18.95
CA GLN A 978 -16.30 -41.98 -17.66
C GLN A 978 -15.52 -42.88 -16.73
#